data_ff0267290890acfdb11184c49bdc3d0b
#
_entry.id   ff0267290890acfdb11184c49bdc3d0b
#
_cell.length_a   1.000
_cell.length_b   1.000
_cell.length_c   1.000
_cell.angle_alpha   90.00
_cell.angle_beta   90.00
_cell.angle_gamma   90.00
#
_symmetry.space_group_name_H-M   'P 1'
#
loop_
_entity.id
_entity.type
_entity.pdbx_description
1 polymer ?
#
loop_
_entity_poly.entity_id
_entity_poly.type
_entity_poly.pdbx_seq_one_letter_code
_entity_poly.pdbx_strand_id
1 'polypeptide(L)'
;MNRELRSAISSLHRADEAGATERLRPLQPSPEASRRIHLKALRLAERARGAPPGALSAESFLRQYGLSTREGVALMCVAEALLRIPDADTADALLRDKLSSVEWSAASASDWALMLTGTITRWHEEPALFKRVIARLGEPVVRAAVRQAMRILAGQFVLAETIGQAVERAAGCAPYRFSFDMLGEGARSAADAEGYFAEYRRAIEAVSPPHAVSVKLSALHPRFEEAKRARVFDELLPRLRSLARAAADRNVGLTIDAEESERLELTLDLFEAALAADSTLGLAVQAYQKRALAVCDWLVALGRSTKRRLPVRLVKGAYWDSEVKRAQQLGMPGYTVFTRKAATDLSYVACARTLLSSPGWIRPAFATHNCRSVATLLEIAGDADFEFQKLHGMGDALYEALLAERNVPVRVYAPVGSFNELLPYLVRRLLENGANTSFVHQIADPQVPLETLVADPLEALPEPYAPDPRIPLPRHLYPDRLNSLGLDLSRRDVLDAIHQTFVSAKPIPAVTDAKPSELDAAIGRAAAAFESWSGTPAARRGDCLERAGEMLEERMLELVSLVVREGKRTYADAVSEVREAADFCRYYALLARKTAQPLELPGPAGERNELRLHGRGVFACISPWNFPLAIFTGQVAAALAA
;
A
#
# COMPACT_ATOMS: atom_id res chain seq x y z
N MET A 1 28.53 -11.33 -9.54
CA MET A 1 27.77 -10.19 -10.08
C MET A 1 26.25 -10.31 -9.83
N ASN A 2 25.54 -11.32 -10.34
CA ASN A 2 24.08 -11.39 -10.11
C ASN A 2 23.69 -11.57 -8.63
N ARG A 3 24.42 -12.43 -7.87
CA ARG A 3 24.19 -12.61 -6.43
C ARG A 3 24.49 -11.33 -5.61
N GLU A 4 25.51 -10.59 -5.96
CA GLU A 4 25.88 -9.35 -5.26
C GLU A 4 24.81 -8.27 -5.46
N LEU A 5 24.30 -8.11 -6.71
CA LEU A 5 23.21 -7.18 -7.00
C LEU A 5 21.91 -7.57 -6.29
N ARG A 6 21.61 -8.88 -6.21
CA ARG A 6 20.45 -9.37 -5.43
C ARG A 6 20.63 -9.08 -3.93
N SER A 7 21.84 -9.30 -3.39
CA SER A 7 22.14 -8.95 -2.01
C SER A 7 22.01 -7.45 -1.74
N ALA A 8 22.43 -6.60 -2.69
CA ALA A 8 22.22 -5.16 -2.60
C ALA A 8 20.72 -4.78 -2.57
N ILE A 9 19.89 -5.41 -3.40
CA ILE A 9 18.44 -5.20 -3.37
C ILE A 9 17.87 -5.55 -2.00
N SER A 10 18.24 -6.72 -1.44
CA SER A 10 17.74 -7.17 -0.13
C SER A 10 18.22 -6.26 1.02
N SER A 11 19.47 -5.78 0.99
CA SER A 11 20.01 -4.88 2.01
C SER A 11 19.34 -3.50 2.01
N LEU A 12 18.83 -3.05 0.87
CA LEU A 12 18.16 -1.77 0.71
C LEU A 12 16.67 -1.82 1.03
N HIS A 13 16.11 -2.97 1.36
CA HIS A 13 14.68 -3.16 1.59
C HIS A 13 14.09 -2.17 2.60
N ARG A 14 14.77 -1.96 3.73
CA ARG A 14 14.40 -0.97 4.77
C ARG A 14 15.59 -0.09 5.18
N ALA A 15 16.42 0.27 4.19
CA ALA A 15 17.58 1.11 4.43
C ALA A 15 17.19 2.45 5.07
N ASP A 16 18.17 3.08 5.70
CA ASP A 16 18.03 4.47 6.13
C ASP A 16 17.67 5.36 4.95
N GLU A 17 16.63 6.20 5.16
CA GLU A 17 16.05 7.00 4.08
C GLU A 17 16.98 8.14 3.66
N ALA A 18 17.71 8.72 4.61
CA ALA A 18 18.67 9.78 4.32
C ALA A 18 19.79 9.26 3.43
N GLY A 19 20.43 8.17 3.82
CA GLY A 19 21.47 7.54 3.02
C GLY A 19 20.97 7.01 1.67
N ALA A 20 19.71 6.56 1.59
CA ALA A 20 19.10 6.18 0.32
C ALA A 20 18.91 7.37 -0.62
N THR A 21 18.46 8.51 -0.09
CA THR A 21 18.22 9.74 -0.87
C THR A 21 19.53 10.39 -1.33
N GLU A 22 20.54 10.43 -0.47
CA GLU A 22 21.85 11.00 -0.84
C GLU A 22 22.50 10.27 -2.05
N ARG A 23 22.31 8.97 -2.18
CA ARG A 23 22.79 8.21 -3.36
C ARG A 23 22.08 8.59 -4.66
N LEU A 24 20.93 9.22 -4.61
CA LEU A 24 20.17 9.65 -5.79
C LEU A 24 20.59 11.03 -6.28
N ARG A 25 21.19 11.89 -5.42
CA ARG A 25 21.57 13.28 -5.78
C ARG A 25 22.53 13.38 -6.97
N PRO A 26 23.61 12.58 -7.08
CA PRO A 26 24.54 12.67 -8.23
C PRO A 26 23.90 12.28 -9.57
N LEU A 27 22.76 11.59 -9.52
CA LEU A 27 22.03 11.14 -10.70
C LEU A 27 20.96 12.13 -11.16
N GLN A 28 20.82 13.28 -10.53
CA GLN A 28 19.88 14.33 -10.93
C GLN A 28 20.41 15.17 -12.10
N PRO A 29 19.53 15.86 -12.85
CA PRO A 29 19.93 16.80 -13.88
C PRO A 29 20.83 17.92 -13.33
N SER A 30 21.74 18.44 -14.17
CA SER A 30 22.52 19.63 -13.80
C SER A 30 21.60 20.85 -13.62
N PRO A 31 22.06 21.90 -12.92
CA PRO A 31 21.26 23.13 -12.74
C PRO A 31 20.80 23.75 -14.06
N GLU A 32 21.63 23.70 -15.11
CA GLU A 32 21.24 24.20 -16.43
C GLU A 32 20.18 23.33 -17.09
N ALA A 33 20.32 22.00 -17.01
CA ALA A 33 19.32 21.06 -17.50
C ALA A 33 18.01 21.20 -16.72
N SER A 34 18.07 21.40 -15.39
CA SER A 34 16.89 21.63 -14.55
C SER A 34 16.12 22.89 -14.95
N ARG A 35 16.82 23.97 -15.34
CA ARG A 35 16.16 25.19 -15.88
C ARG A 35 15.45 24.89 -17.21
N ARG A 36 16.07 24.16 -18.13
CA ARG A 36 15.41 23.77 -19.40
C ARG A 36 14.20 22.87 -19.16
N ILE A 37 14.33 21.94 -18.23
CA ILE A 37 13.23 21.05 -17.79
C ILE A 37 12.07 21.88 -17.22
N HIS A 38 12.37 22.85 -16.36
CA HIS A 38 11.35 23.72 -15.76
C HIS A 38 10.54 24.48 -16.83
N LEU A 39 11.21 25.12 -17.77
CA LEU A 39 10.53 25.86 -18.85
C LEU A 39 9.69 24.94 -19.75
N LYS A 40 10.17 23.73 -20.02
CA LYS A 40 9.43 22.73 -20.80
C LYS A 40 8.22 22.21 -20.03
N ALA A 41 8.40 21.93 -18.74
CA ALA A 41 7.33 21.46 -17.86
C ALA A 41 6.23 22.51 -17.69
N LEU A 42 6.60 23.78 -17.55
CA LEU A 42 5.66 24.89 -17.44
C LEU A 42 4.79 25.01 -18.69
N ARG A 43 5.39 24.98 -19.88
CA ARG A 43 4.64 25.00 -21.15
C ARG A 43 3.67 23.84 -21.29
N LEU A 44 4.09 22.62 -20.91
CA LEU A 44 3.22 21.45 -20.92
C LEU A 44 2.06 21.60 -19.92
N ALA A 45 2.34 22.15 -18.74
CA ALA A 45 1.33 22.37 -17.71
C ALA A 45 0.31 23.46 -18.12
N GLU A 46 0.78 24.56 -18.71
CA GLU A 46 -0.07 25.64 -19.27
C GLU A 46 -1.04 25.08 -20.32
N ARG A 47 -0.53 24.32 -21.29
CA ARG A 47 -1.36 23.70 -22.34
C ARG A 47 -2.34 22.69 -21.78
N ALA A 48 -1.89 21.82 -20.86
CA ALA A 48 -2.74 20.82 -20.24
C ALA A 48 -3.87 21.47 -19.40
N ARG A 49 -3.56 22.57 -18.68
CA ARG A 49 -4.57 23.32 -17.91
C ARG A 49 -5.55 24.08 -18.81
N GLY A 50 -5.06 24.63 -19.93
CA GLY A 50 -5.86 25.39 -20.90
C GLY A 50 -6.69 24.53 -21.85
N ALA A 51 -6.47 23.21 -21.88
CA ALA A 51 -7.27 22.31 -22.70
C ALA A 51 -8.74 22.30 -22.23
N PRO A 52 -9.71 22.37 -23.16
CA PRO A 52 -11.10 22.26 -22.80
C PRO A 52 -11.31 20.90 -22.09
N PRO A 53 -12.01 20.87 -20.97
CA PRO A 53 -12.28 19.61 -20.28
C PRO A 53 -12.97 18.67 -21.27
N GLY A 54 -12.33 17.57 -21.59
CA GLY A 54 -12.98 16.52 -22.38
C GLY A 54 -14.27 16.13 -21.66
N ALA A 55 -15.39 16.15 -22.36
CA ALA A 55 -16.73 15.94 -21.78
C ALA A 55 -16.89 14.63 -21.00
N LEU A 56 -15.89 13.74 -21.06
CA LEU A 56 -15.89 12.40 -20.47
C LEU A 56 -14.53 12.06 -19.78
N SER A 57 -13.72 13.05 -19.38
CA SER A 57 -12.49 12.73 -18.64
C SER A 57 -12.78 12.44 -17.17
N ALA A 58 -12.06 11.49 -16.56
CA ALA A 58 -12.15 11.23 -15.12
C ALA A 58 -11.87 12.49 -14.29
N GLU A 59 -11.01 13.37 -14.78
CA GLU A 59 -10.68 14.66 -14.18
C GLU A 59 -11.87 15.62 -14.20
N SER A 60 -12.62 15.70 -15.30
CA SER A 60 -13.84 16.48 -15.43
C SER A 60 -14.93 15.96 -14.48
N PHE A 61 -15.06 14.64 -14.39
CA PHE A 61 -16.02 13.99 -13.52
C PHE A 61 -15.67 14.22 -12.02
N LEU A 62 -14.40 14.10 -11.64
CA LEU A 62 -13.92 14.37 -10.27
C LEU A 62 -14.18 15.83 -9.85
N ARG A 63 -14.04 16.78 -10.78
CA ARG A 63 -14.37 18.19 -10.54
C ARG A 63 -15.88 18.41 -10.42
N GLN A 64 -16.65 17.83 -11.33
CA GLN A 64 -18.08 18.07 -11.43
C GLN A 64 -18.84 17.51 -10.21
N TYR A 65 -18.37 16.39 -9.65
CA TYR A 65 -19.08 15.68 -8.58
C TYR A 65 -18.40 15.75 -7.21
N GLY A 66 -17.40 16.60 -7.03
CA GLY A 66 -16.79 16.88 -5.71
C GLY A 66 -16.20 15.64 -5.02
N LEU A 67 -15.77 14.63 -5.78
CA LEU A 67 -15.23 13.37 -5.23
C LEU A 67 -13.92 13.54 -4.46
N SER A 68 -13.27 14.68 -4.60
CA SER A 68 -12.10 15.09 -3.82
C SER A 68 -12.45 15.68 -2.45
N THR A 69 -13.73 15.90 -2.16
CA THR A 69 -14.20 16.40 -0.86
C THR A 69 -14.29 15.26 0.16
N ARG A 70 -14.38 15.60 1.46
CA ARG A 70 -14.58 14.62 2.54
C ARG A 70 -15.86 13.82 2.34
N GLU A 71 -16.90 14.46 1.84
CA GLU A 71 -18.20 13.87 1.52
C GLU A 71 -18.07 12.88 0.35
N GLY A 72 -17.34 13.26 -0.71
CA GLY A 72 -17.07 12.39 -1.84
C GLY A 72 -16.29 11.13 -1.45
N VAL A 73 -15.25 11.28 -0.64
CA VAL A 73 -14.48 10.16 -0.09
C VAL A 73 -15.37 9.26 0.80
N ALA A 74 -16.21 9.84 1.66
CA ALA A 74 -17.12 9.08 2.51
C ALA A 74 -18.12 8.26 1.68
N LEU A 75 -18.69 8.85 0.62
CA LEU A 75 -19.58 8.14 -0.30
C LEU A 75 -18.87 7.01 -1.05
N MET A 76 -17.61 7.20 -1.41
CA MET A 76 -16.82 6.15 -2.04
C MET A 76 -16.52 4.99 -1.10
N CYS A 77 -16.20 5.28 0.17
CA CYS A 77 -16.04 4.25 1.20
C CYS A 77 -17.35 3.48 1.46
N VAL A 78 -18.48 4.19 1.45
CA VAL A 78 -19.80 3.57 1.55
C VAL A 78 -20.10 2.69 0.35
N ALA A 79 -19.80 3.17 -0.86
CA ALA A 79 -19.98 2.41 -2.08
C ALA A 79 -19.10 1.15 -2.13
N GLU A 80 -17.84 1.25 -1.70
CA GLU A 80 -16.93 0.09 -1.54
C GLU A 80 -17.52 -0.93 -0.57
N ALA A 81 -17.95 -0.48 0.60
CA ALA A 81 -18.53 -1.36 1.61
C ALA A 81 -19.81 -2.04 1.10
N LEU A 82 -20.70 -1.30 0.42
CA LEU A 82 -21.93 -1.84 -0.17
C LEU A 82 -21.70 -2.94 -1.21
N LEU A 83 -20.59 -2.88 -1.93
CA LEU A 83 -20.24 -3.91 -2.91
C LEU A 83 -19.70 -5.18 -2.27
N ARG A 84 -19.18 -5.09 -1.05
CA ARG A 84 -18.66 -6.22 -0.27
C ARG A 84 -19.72 -6.88 0.61
N ILE A 85 -20.81 -6.20 0.89
CA ILE A 85 -21.90 -6.69 1.75
C ILE A 85 -22.84 -7.56 0.91
N PRO A 86 -23.02 -8.85 1.25
CA PRO A 86 -23.80 -9.78 0.45
C PRO A 86 -25.31 -9.61 0.65
N ASP A 87 -25.77 -9.10 1.80
CA ASP A 87 -27.17 -8.98 2.15
C ASP A 87 -27.67 -7.52 2.18
N ALA A 88 -28.97 -7.37 1.94
CA ALA A 88 -29.61 -6.07 1.84
C ALA A 88 -29.74 -5.35 3.19
N ASP A 89 -29.97 -6.07 4.26
CA ASP A 89 -30.25 -5.49 5.58
C ASP A 89 -28.99 -4.88 6.19
N THR A 90 -27.85 -5.57 6.07
CA THR A 90 -26.55 -5.05 6.47
C THR A 90 -26.14 -3.85 5.61
N ALA A 91 -26.40 -3.88 4.30
CA ALA A 91 -26.15 -2.76 3.39
C ALA A 91 -26.96 -1.52 3.79
N ASP A 92 -28.24 -1.69 4.12
CA ASP A 92 -29.12 -0.62 4.52
C ASP A 92 -28.75 -0.05 5.90
N ALA A 93 -28.31 -0.90 6.84
CA ALA A 93 -27.78 -0.46 8.14
C ALA A 93 -26.51 0.40 7.99
N LEU A 94 -25.58 -0.01 7.11
CA LEU A 94 -24.37 0.77 6.82
C LEU A 94 -24.69 2.12 6.18
N LEU A 95 -25.63 2.15 5.22
CA LEU A 95 -26.06 3.41 4.58
C LEU A 95 -26.60 4.40 5.62
N ARG A 96 -27.45 3.92 6.53
CA ARG A 96 -27.98 4.77 7.61
C ARG A 96 -26.85 5.31 8.50
N ASP A 97 -25.95 4.46 8.96
CA ASP A 97 -24.87 4.85 9.85
C ASP A 97 -23.93 5.90 9.21
N LYS A 98 -23.48 5.63 8.00
CA LYS A 98 -22.46 6.47 7.34
C LYS A 98 -23.01 7.74 6.71
N LEU A 99 -24.19 7.68 6.11
CA LEU A 99 -24.81 8.88 5.49
C LEU A 99 -25.40 9.84 6.53
N SER A 100 -25.82 9.35 7.70
CA SER A 100 -26.32 10.21 8.79
C SER A 100 -25.22 10.97 9.52
N SER A 101 -23.98 10.49 9.49
CA SER A 101 -22.84 11.06 10.21
C SER A 101 -22.08 12.15 9.45
N VAL A 102 -22.38 12.36 8.17
CA VAL A 102 -21.69 13.35 7.31
C VAL A 102 -22.44 14.68 7.30
N GLU A 103 -21.74 15.78 7.55
CA GLU A 103 -22.25 17.13 7.32
C GLU A 103 -22.14 17.47 5.84
N TRP A 104 -23.26 17.45 5.12
CA TRP A 104 -23.34 17.72 3.70
C TRP A 104 -23.38 19.23 3.43
N SER A 105 -22.47 19.75 2.59
CA SER A 105 -22.60 21.09 2.06
C SER A 105 -23.73 21.18 1.03
N ALA A 106 -24.35 22.36 0.88
CA ALA A 106 -25.46 22.54 -0.05
C ALA A 106 -25.06 22.25 -1.52
N ALA A 107 -23.82 22.56 -1.91
CA ALA A 107 -23.30 22.31 -3.24
C ALA A 107 -23.07 20.81 -3.50
N SER A 108 -22.40 20.10 -2.59
CA SER A 108 -22.15 18.67 -2.76
C SER A 108 -23.41 17.82 -2.69
N ALA A 109 -24.40 18.22 -1.89
CA ALA A 109 -25.68 17.51 -1.81
C ALA A 109 -26.51 17.61 -3.10
N SER A 110 -26.48 18.77 -3.79
CA SER A 110 -27.18 18.96 -5.06
C SER A 110 -26.55 18.19 -6.21
N ASP A 111 -25.23 18.17 -6.28
CA ASP A 111 -24.48 17.47 -7.34
C ASP A 111 -24.68 15.95 -7.24
N TRP A 112 -24.68 15.41 -6.03
CA TRP A 112 -24.97 14.01 -5.78
C TRP A 112 -26.41 13.61 -6.01
N ALA A 113 -27.38 14.48 -5.65
CA ALA A 113 -28.78 14.26 -5.96
C ALA A 113 -29.03 14.22 -7.47
N LEU A 114 -28.34 15.06 -8.24
CA LEU A 114 -28.38 15.08 -9.72
C LEU A 114 -27.87 13.76 -10.32
N MET A 115 -26.73 13.25 -9.79
CA MET A 115 -26.13 12.00 -10.21
C MET A 115 -27.03 10.79 -9.86
N LEU A 116 -27.65 10.80 -8.68
CA LEU A 116 -28.49 9.71 -8.20
C LEU A 116 -29.84 9.62 -8.91
N THR A 117 -30.42 10.73 -9.36
CA THR A 117 -31.78 10.76 -9.92
C THR A 117 -31.84 10.87 -11.44
N GLY A 118 -30.73 11.23 -12.10
CA GLY A 118 -30.69 11.39 -13.57
C GLY A 118 -31.64 12.47 -14.12
N THR A 119 -32.29 13.28 -13.25
CA THR A 119 -33.24 14.32 -13.62
C THR A 119 -32.79 15.67 -13.09
N ILE A 120 -32.72 16.64 -13.99
CA ILE A 120 -32.44 18.04 -13.72
C ILE A 120 -33.67 18.67 -13.07
N THR A 121 -33.77 18.65 -11.75
CA THR A 121 -34.73 19.46 -11.02
C THR A 121 -33.98 20.33 -10.00
N ARG A 122 -34.35 21.60 -9.95
CA ARG A 122 -33.77 22.67 -9.14
C ARG A 122 -33.81 22.36 -7.63
N TRP A 123 -32.70 21.93 -7.04
CA TRP A 123 -32.58 21.59 -5.62
C TRP A 123 -31.53 22.47 -4.93
N HIS A 124 -31.50 23.74 -5.21
CA HIS A 124 -30.38 24.62 -4.88
C HIS A 124 -30.36 25.18 -3.44
N GLU A 125 -31.28 24.83 -2.53
CA GLU A 125 -31.39 25.67 -1.33
C GLU A 125 -31.41 25.00 0.06
N GLU A 126 -31.44 23.63 0.25
CA GLU A 126 -31.48 23.11 1.63
C GLU A 126 -30.83 21.71 1.83
N PRO A 127 -29.75 21.58 2.66
CA PRO A 127 -29.21 20.28 3.08
C PRO A 127 -30.17 19.39 3.88
N ALA A 128 -31.15 20.01 4.57
CA ALA A 128 -32.23 19.33 5.29
C ALA A 128 -33.19 18.60 4.35
N LEU A 129 -33.29 19.04 3.09
CA LEU A 129 -34.13 18.42 2.07
C LEU A 129 -33.55 17.09 1.59
N PHE A 130 -32.20 17.01 1.46
CA PHE A 130 -31.52 15.78 1.07
C PHE A 130 -31.71 14.67 2.11
N LYS A 131 -31.58 15.00 3.40
CA LYS A 131 -31.89 14.06 4.50
C LYS A 131 -33.33 13.57 4.47
N ARG A 132 -34.30 14.46 4.13
CA ARG A 132 -35.74 14.09 3.99
C ARG A 132 -36.01 13.26 2.74
N VAL A 133 -35.29 13.50 1.64
CA VAL A 133 -35.42 12.72 0.40
C VAL A 133 -34.89 11.31 0.59
N ILE A 134 -33.70 11.12 1.20
CA ILE A 134 -33.18 9.80 1.56
C ILE A 134 -34.15 9.06 2.48
N ALA A 135 -34.71 9.74 3.49
CA ALA A 135 -35.68 9.15 4.40
C ALA A 135 -37.05 8.81 3.72
N ARG A 136 -37.42 9.50 2.62
CA ARG A 136 -38.66 9.27 1.89
C ARG A 136 -38.58 8.30 0.72
N LEU A 137 -37.39 8.22 0.03
CA LEU A 137 -37.23 7.36 -1.15
C LEU A 137 -37.00 5.88 -0.80
N GLY A 138 -36.74 5.58 0.46
CA GLY A 138 -36.39 4.23 0.89
C GLY A 138 -34.97 3.78 0.49
N GLU A 139 -34.39 2.97 1.34
CA GLU A 139 -33.03 2.47 1.21
C GLU A 139 -32.75 1.67 -0.09
N PRO A 140 -33.70 0.87 -0.65
CA PRO A 140 -33.46 0.16 -1.91
C PRO A 140 -33.21 1.09 -3.11
N VAL A 141 -33.86 2.24 -3.18
CA VAL A 141 -33.72 3.24 -4.26
C VAL A 141 -32.34 3.93 -4.15
N VAL A 142 -31.97 4.32 -2.94
CA VAL A 142 -30.64 4.92 -2.68
C VAL A 142 -29.53 3.91 -3.04
N ARG A 143 -29.69 2.67 -2.66
CA ARG A 143 -28.75 1.58 -2.97
C ARG A 143 -28.60 1.35 -4.49
N ALA A 144 -29.72 1.32 -5.21
CA ALA A 144 -29.71 1.21 -6.66
C ALA A 144 -29.04 2.41 -7.33
N ALA A 145 -29.31 3.62 -6.83
CA ALA A 145 -28.73 4.85 -7.34
C ALA A 145 -27.21 4.93 -7.07
N VAL A 146 -26.76 4.55 -5.88
CA VAL A 146 -25.31 4.46 -5.56
C VAL A 146 -24.61 3.45 -6.47
N ARG A 147 -25.20 2.27 -6.67
CA ARG A 147 -24.67 1.27 -7.60
C ARG A 147 -24.59 1.79 -9.04
N GLN A 148 -25.58 2.54 -9.48
CA GLN A 148 -25.59 3.13 -10.82
C GLN A 148 -24.52 4.23 -10.96
N ALA A 149 -24.37 5.08 -9.96
CA ALA A 149 -23.34 6.09 -9.93
C ALA A 149 -21.93 5.46 -9.98
N MET A 150 -21.73 4.37 -9.24
CA MET A 150 -20.48 3.61 -9.27
C MET A 150 -20.21 2.98 -10.64
N ARG A 151 -21.23 2.51 -11.35
CA ARG A 151 -21.07 2.01 -12.73
C ARG A 151 -20.64 3.10 -13.69
N ILE A 152 -21.20 4.29 -13.57
CA ILE A 152 -20.81 5.44 -14.39
C ILE A 152 -19.35 5.82 -14.10
N LEU A 153 -18.96 5.92 -12.83
CA LEU A 153 -17.57 6.13 -12.40
C LEU A 153 -16.64 5.04 -12.93
N ALA A 154 -17.04 3.80 -12.77
CA ALA A 154 -16.28 2.64 -13.26
C ALA A 154 -15.99 2.76 -14.76
N GLY A 155 -16.97 3.15 -15.55
CA GLY A 155 -16.85 3.35 -16.99
C GLY A 155 -15.83 4.40 -17.41
N GLN A 156 -15.42 5.30 -16.50
CA GLN A 156 -14.35 6.29 -16.77
C GLN A 156 -12.95 5.67 -16.66
N PHE A 157 -12.78 4.66 -15.80
CA PHE A 157 -11.47 4.06 -15.49
C PHE A 157 -11.26 2.69 -16.12
N VAL A 158 -12.31 2.05 -16.68
CA VAL A 158 -12.25 0.76 -17.34
C VAL A 158 -12.54 0.93 -18.81
N LEU A 159 -11.66 0.39 -19.65
CA LEU A 159 -11.84 0.49 -21.10
C LEU A 159 -13.04 -0.32 -21.57
N ALA A 160 -13.23 -1.54 -21.06
CA ALA A 160 -14.34 -2.42 -21.40
C ALA A 160 -14.52 -3.56 -20.38
N GLU A 161 -15.68 -4.22 -20.41
CA GLU A 161 -15.94 -5.39 -19.56
C GLU A 161 -15.26 -6.67 -20.07
N THR A 162 -15.05 -6.78 -21.39
CA THR A 162 -14.41 -7.94 -22.01
C THR A 162 -13.23 -7.53 -22.87
N ILE A 163 -12.26 -8.45 -23.06
CA ILE A 163 -11.08 -8.19 -23.89
C ILE A 163 -11.46 -7.94 -25.35
N GLY A 164 -12.48 -8.60 -25.88
CA GLY A 164 -12.95 -8.36 -27.26
C GLY A 164 -13.42 -6.92 -27.47
N GLN A 165 -14.26 -6.42 -26.56
CA GLN A 165 -14.71 -5.02 -26.59
C GLN A 165 -13.56 -4.03 -26.39
N ALA A 166 -12.58 -4.39 -25.53
CA ALA A 166 -11.42 -3.56 -25.27
C ALA A 166 -10.54 -3.40 -26.51
N VAL A 167 -10.29 -4.49 -27.24
CA VAL A 167 -9.53 -4.50 -28.49
C VAL A 167 -10.25 -3.69 -29.58
N GLU A 168 -11.57 -3.84 -29.71
CA GLU A 168 -12.39 -3.06 -30.65
C GLU A 168 -12.30 -1.55 -30.37
N ARG A 169 -12.45 -1.13 -29.09
CA ARG A 169 -12.32 0.27 -28.70
C ARG A 169 -10.91 0.81 -28.93
N ALA A 170 -9.89 0.02 -28.62
CA ALA A 170 -8.50 0.39 -28.82
C ALA A 170 -8.16 0.65 -30.29
N ALA A 171 -8.79 -0.06 -31.23
CA ALA A 171 -8.58 0.12 -32.67
C ALA A 171 -9.00 1.52 -33.16
N GLY A 172 -9.96 2.17 -32.49
CA GLY A 172 -10.38 3.54 -32.80
C GLY A 172 -9.56 4.65 -32.15
N CYS A 173 -8.53 4.32 -31.34
CA CYS A 173 -7.80 5.28 -30.50
C CYS A 173 -6.37 5.56 -31.01
N ALA A 174 -6.13 5.56 -32.29
CA ALA A 174 -4.82 5.97 -32.83
C ALA A 174 -4.46 7.42 -32.39
N PRO A 175 -3.18 7.73 -32.07
CA PRO A 175 -1.97 6.93 -32.25
C PRO A 175 -1.57 6.07 -31.02
N TYR A 176 -2.46 5.90 -30.05
CA TYR A 176 -2.14 5.20 -28.81
C TYR A 176 -1.95 3.69 -28.99
N ARG A 177 -0.98 3.15 -28.23
CA ARG A 177 -0.85 1.70 -27.99
C ARG A 177 -1.55 1.35 -26.70
N PHE A 178 -1.91 0.09 -26.48
CA PHE A 178 -2.58 -0.35 -25.25
C PHE A 178 -1.82 -1.47 -24.57
N SER A 179 -1.85 -1.47 -23.23
CA SER A 179 -1.51 -2.61 -22.39
C SER A 179 -2.75 -2.97 -21.58
N PHE A 180 -3.39 -4.08 -21.91
CA PHE A 180 -4.62 -4.51 -21.27
C PHE A 180 -4.30 -5.17 -19.94
N ASP A 181 -4.92 -4.69 -18.87
CA ASP A 181 -4.89 -5.24 -17.51
C ASP A 181 -6.21 -5.96 -17.26
N MET A 182 -6.17 -7.28 -17.30
CA MET A 182 -7.34 -8.06 -16.88
C MET A 182 -7.53 -7.85 -15.39
N LEU A 183 -8.65 -7.20 -15.02
CA LEU A 183 -8.98 -6.95 -13.62
C LEU A 183 -9.10 -8.28 -12.89
N GLY A 184 -8.46 -8.38 -11.77
CA GLY A 184 -8.34 -9.57 -10.95
C GLY A 184 -6.96 -9.56 -10.29
N GLU A 185 -6.95 -9.49 -8.97
CA GLU A 185 -5.74 -9.55 -8.17
C GLU A 185 -6.03 -10.32 -6.88
N GLY A 186 -5.00 -10.98 -6.33
CA GLY A 186 -5.13 -11.69 -5.07
C GLY A 186 -6.12 -12.85 -5.15
N ALA A 187 -5.86 -13.85 -6.01
CA ALA A 187 -6.62 -15.11 -6.02
C ALA A 187 -6.74 -15.66 -4.60
N ARG A 188 -7.93 -16.00 -4.15
CA ARG A 188 -8.21 -16.51 -2.80
C ARG A 188 -8.21 -18.05 -2.77
N SER A 189 -8.49 -18.65 -3.91
CA SER A 189 -8.55 -20.11 -4.08
C SER A 189 -7.80 -20.55 -5.33
N ALA A 190 -7.55 -21.86 -5.46
CA ALA A 190 -7.00 -22.43 -6.68
C ALA A 190 -7.94 -22.25 -7.88
N ALA A 191 -9.25 -22.26 -7.64
CA ALA A 191 -10.25 -22.03 -8.68
C ALA A 191 -10.20 -20.59 -9.22
N ASP A 192 -10.04 -19.58 -8.35
CA ASP A 192 -9.87 -18.20 -8.78
C ASP A 192 -8.61 -18.06 -9.63
N ALA A 193 -7.48 -18.65 -9.18
CA ALA A 193 -6.23 -18.61 -9.90
C ALA A 193 -6.32 -19.26 -11.29
N GLU A 194 -7.08 -20.33 -11.44
CA GLU A 194 -7.33 -20.97 -12.73
C GLU A 194 -8.23 -20.10 -13.62
N GLY A 195 -9.27 -19.50 -13.03
CA GLY A 195 -10.12 -18.54 -13.74
C GLY A 195 -9.33 -17.38 -14.31
N TYR A 196 -8.50 -16.70 -13.50
CA TYR A 196 -7.65 -15.60 -13.95
C TYR A 196 -6.59 -16.04 -14.98
N PHE A 197 -6.01 -17.23 -14.80
CA PHE A 197 -5.09 -17.77 -15.80
C PHE A 197 -5.76 -17.94 -17.16
N ALA A 198 -6.99 -18.45 -17.20
CA ALA A 198 -7.77 -18.57 -18.42
C ALA A 198 -8.11 -17.21 -19.04
N GLU A 199 -8.42 -16.19 -18.20
CA GLU A 199 -8.65 -14.82 -18.68
C GLU A 199 -7.40 -14.22 -19.33
N TYR A 200 -6.22 -14.35 -18.70
CA TYR A 200 -4.96 -13.89 -19.29
C TYR A 200 -4.65 -14.58 -20.61
N ARG A 201 -4.90 -15.87 -20.71
CA ARG A 201 -4.74 -16.61 -21.98
C ARG A 201 -5.65 -16.05 -23.07
N ARG A 202 -6.94 -15.88 -22.79
CA ARG A 202 -7.88 -15.27 -23.74
C ARG A 202 -7.46 -13.86 -24.15
N ALA A 203 -6.95 -13.07 -23.20
CA ALA A 203 -6.44 -11.73 -23.49
C ALA A 203 -5.25 -11.77 -24.45
N ILE A 204 -4.26 -12.64 -24.22
CA ILE A 204 -3.11 -12.82 -25.10
C ILE A 204 -3.55 -13.30 -26.50
N GLU A 205 -4.54 -14.19 -26.57
CA GLU A 205 -5.09 -14.71 -27.83
C GLU A 205 -5.85 -13.64 -28.64
N ALA A 206 -6.53 -12.70 -27.98
CA ALA A 206 -7.31 -11.65 -28.63
C ALA A 206 -6.46 -10.44 -29.07
N VAL A 207 -5.34 -10.20 -28.41
CA VAL A 207 -4.50 -9.01 -28.62
C VAL A 207 -3.52 -9.23 -29.77
N SER A 208 -3.25 -8.16 -30.54
CA SER A 208 -2.25 -8.13 -31.62
C SER A 208 -1.26 -6.98 -31.44
N PRO A 209 -0.02 -7.08 -31.91
CA PRO A 209 0.92 -5.97 -31.91
C PRO A 209 0.33 -4.72 -32.58
N PRO A 210 0.61 -3.51 -32.10
CA PRO A 210 1.61 -3.15 -31.08
C PRO A 210 1.08 -3.15 -29.63
N HIS A 211 -0.09 -3.73 -29.38
CA HIS A 211 -0.68 -3.81 -28.06
C HIS A 211 -0.01 -4.89 -27.19
N ALA A 212 -0.27 -4.87 -25.88
CA ALA A 212 0.35 -5.73 -24.90
C ALA A 212 -0.66 -6.14 -23.81
N VAL A 213 -0.28 -7.08 -22.95
CA VAL A 213 -1.04 -7.50 -21.77
C VAL A 213 -0.20 -7.31 -20.52
N SER A 214 -0.82 -6.88 -19.43
CA SER A 214 -0.22 -6.82 -18.09
C SER A 214 -0.74 -7.97 -17.24
N VAL A 215 0.13 -8.59 -16.44
CA VAL A 215 -0.22 -9.72 -15.57
C VAL A 215 0.19 -9.46 -14.12
N LYS A 216 -0.70 -9.75 -13.17
CA LYS A 216 -0.41 -9.77 -11.72
C LYS A 216 -0.15 -11.18 -11.25
N LEU A 217 0.97 -11.40 -10.59
CA LEU A 217 1.32 -12.75 -10.11
C LEU A 217 0.40 -13.23 -8.99
N SER A 218 -0.13 -12.33 -8.19
CA SER A 218 -1.12 -12.65 -7.15
C SER A 218 -2.44 -13.18 -7.71
N ALA A 219 -2.78 -12.88 -8.96
CA ALA A 219 -3.93 -13.46 -9.64
C ALA A 219 -3.69 -14.92 -10.06
N LEU A 220 -2.45 -15.33 -10.23
CA LEU A 220 -2.09 -16.67 -10.72
C LEU A 220 -1.88 -17.70 -9.59
N HIS A 221 -1.84 -17.26 -8.31
CA HIS A 221 -1.60 -18.17 -7.18
C HIS A 221 -2.16 -17.61 -5.86
N PRO A 222 -2.98 -18.38 -5.11
CA PRO A 222 -3.65 -17.89 -3.90
C PRO A 222 -2.71 -17.67 -2.70
N ARG A 223 -1.49 -18.20 -2.75
CA ARG A 223 -0.48 -18.08 -1.69
C ARG A 223 0.84 -17.55 -2.27
N PHE A 224 0.75 -16.39 -3.00
CA PHE A 224 1.91 -15.71 -3.56
C PHE A 224 2.65 -14.93 -2.46
N GLU A 225 3.44 -15.66 -1.69
CA GLU A 225 4.20 -15.18 -0.52
C GLU A 225 5.51 -15.96 -0.33
N GLU A 226 6.55 -15.32 0.22
CA GLU A 226 7.88 -15.94 0.40
C GLU A 226 7.83 -17.19 1.28
N ALA A 227 6.98 -17.22 2.31
CA ALA A 227 6.79 -18.39 3.17
C ALA A 227 6.28 -19.65 2.43
N LYS A 228 5.77 -19.49 1.22
CA LYS A 228 5.27 -20.57 0.35
C LYS A 228 6.08 -20.72 -0.95
N ARG A 229 7.30 -20.20 -0.94
CA ARG A 229 8.17 -20.12 -2.11
C ARG A 229 8.26 -21.41 -2.92
N ALA A 230 8.53 -22.56 -2.31
CA ALA A 230 8.63 -23.83 -3.02
C ALA A 230 7.36 -24.11 -3.82
N ARG A 231 6.20 -24.03 -3.17
CA ARG A 231 4.89 -24.21 -3.80
C ARG A 231 4.62 -23.20 -4.91
N VAL A 232 5.03 -21.92 -4.71
CA VAL A 232 4.90 -20.89 -5.74
C VAL A 232 5.73 -21.23 -6.98
N PHE A 233 6.95 -21.73 -6.80
CA PHE A 233 7.77 -22.17 -7.93
C PHE A 233 7.20 -23.38 -8.64
N ASP A 234 6.64 -24.32 -7.90
CA ASP A 234 6.04 -25.54 -8.49
C ASP A 234 4.72 -25.27 -9.23
N GLU A 235 3.88 -24.36 -8.72
CA GLU A 235 2.53 -24.13 -9.26
C GLU A 235 2.43 -22.87 -10.14
N LEU A 236 3.04 -21.74 -9.75
CA LEU A 236 2.90 -20.46 -10.47
C LEU A 236 3.89 -20.32 -11.63
N LEU A 237 5.16 -20.71 -11.44
CA LEU A 237 6.17 -20.56 -12.52
C LEU A 237 5.78 -21.26 -13.83
N PRO A 238 5.22 -22.49 -13.84
CA PRO A 238 4.73 -23.12 -15.06
C PRO A 238 3.61 -22.31 -15.74
N ARG A 239 2.68 -21.72 -14.97
CA ARG A 239 1.63 -20.85 -15.50
C ARG A 239 2.21 -19.60 -16.15
N LEU A 240 3.14 -18.92 -15.46
CA LEU A 240 3.82 -17.73 -15.99
C LEU A 240 4.57 -18.05 -17.29
N ARG A 241 5.31 -19.16 -17.32
CA ARG A 241 6.00 -19.62 -18.54
C ARG A 241 5.05 -19.92 -19.70
N SER A 242 3.89 -20.51 -19.39
CA SER A 242 2.86 -20.77 -20.40
C SER A 242 2.32 -19.48 -21.01
N LEU A 243 2.01 -18.46 -20.18
CA LEU A 243 1.56 -17.14 -20.65
C LEU A 243 2.66 -16.43 -21.44
N ALA A 244 3.91 -16.46 -20.96
CA ALA A 244 5.05 -15.85 -21.65
C ALA A 244 5.30 -16.46 -23.04
N ARG A 245 5.19 -17.78 -23.16
CA ARG A 245 5.29 -18.48 -24.45
C ARG A 245 4.15 -18.10 -25.38
N ALA A 246 2.91 -18.17 -24.91
CA ALA A 246 1.75 -17.79 -25.72
C ALA A 246 1.84 -16.34 -26.22
N ALA A 247 2.36 -15.42 -25.42
CA ALA A 247 2.59 -14.03 -25.80
C ALA A 247 3.70 -13.91 -26.84
N ALA A 248 4.80 -14.65 -26.68
CA ALA A 248 5.92 -14.67 -27.62
C ALA A 248 5.53 -15.24 -29.00
N ASP A 249 4.81 -16.35 -29.01
CA ASP A 249 4.31 -16.99 -30.25
C ASP A 249 3.45 -16.04 -31.12
N ARG A 250 2.85 -15.04 -30.47
CA ARG A 250 2.01 -14.00 -31.12
C ARG A 250 2.71 -12.64 -31.26
N ASN A 251 3.94 -12.52 -30.81
CA ASN A 251 4.69 -11.26 -30.73
C ASN A 251 3.93 -10.16 -29.92
N VAL A 252 3.16 -10.56 -28.89
CA VAL A 252 2.45 -9.67 -27.97
C VAL A 252 3.34 -9.44 -26.74
N GLY A 253 3.47 -8.20 -26.31
CA GLY A 253 4.19 -7.87 -25.08
C GLY A 253 3.43 -8.37 -23.85
N LEU A 254 4.12 -9.03 -22.92
CA LEU A 254 3.59 -9.40 -21.61
C LEU A 254 4.42 -8.75 -20.51
N THR A 255 3.79 -7.94 -19.65
CA THR A 255 4.51 -7.26 -18.56
C THR A 255 3.98 -7.73 -17.21
N ILE A 256 4.87 -8.19 -16.34
CA ILE A 256 4.54 -8.45 -14.93
C ILE A 256 4.40 -7.12 -14.21
N ASP A 257 3.23 -6.87 -13.64
CA ASP A 257 2.96 -5.69 -12.83
C ASP A 257 3.66 -5.79 -11.47
N ALA A 258 4.05 -4.64 -10.92
CA ALA A 258 4.58 -4.55 -9.57
C ALA A 258 3.42 -4.48 -8.57
N GLU A 259 3.52 -5.29 -7.54
CA GLU A 259 2.56 -5.36 -6.43
C GLU A 259 3.20 -4.84 -5.13
N GLU A 260 2.74 -5.25 -3.95
CA GLU A 260 3.29 -4.81 -2.68
C GLU A 260 4.79 -5.14 -2.55
N SER A 261 5.52 -4.32 -1.81
CA SER A 261 6.99 -4.43 -1.68
C SER A 261 7.45 -5.79 -1.14
N GLU A 262 6.64 -6.44 -0.33
CA GLU A 262 6.94 -7.77 0.23
C GLU A 262 7.06 -8.87 -0.84
N ARG A 263 6.41 -8.69 -1.98
CA ARG A 263 6.40 -9.67 -3.09
C ARG A 263 7.55 -9.47 -4.07
N LEU A 264 8.28 -8.35 -3.97
CA LEU A 264 9.25 -7.97 -4.99
C LEU A 264 10.34 -9.03 -5.20
N GLU A 265 10.97 -9.53 -4.14
CA GLU A 265 12.07 -10.49 -4.29
C GLU A 265 11.63 -11.79 -4.95
N LEU A 266 10.48 -12.32 -4.53
CA LEU A 266 9.88 -13.49 -5.15
C LEU A 266 9.49 -13.23 -6.61
N THR A 267 8.98 -12.03 -6.92
CA THR A 267 8.69 -11.59 -8.30
C THR A 267 9.95 -11.57 -9.16
N LEU A 268 11.05 -11.01 -8.64
CA LEU A 268 12.32 -10.96 -9.38
C LEU A 268 12.87 -12.37 -9.67
N ASP A 269 12.76 -13.29 -8.72
CA ASP A 269 13.20 -14.68 -8.89
C ASP A 269 12.35 -15.42 -9.93
N LEU A 270 11.02 -15.23 -9.91
CA LEU A 270 10.11 -15.79 -10.91
C LEU A 270 10.34 -15.19 -12.30
N PHE A 271 10.56 -13.88 -12.37
CA PHE A 271 10.89 -13.19 -13.62
C PHE A 271 12.17 -13.75 -14.25
N GLU A 272 13.26 -13.84 -13.47
CA GLU A 272 14.52 -14.43 -13.93
C GLU A 272 14.34 -15.88 -14.40
N ALA A 273 13.61 -16.68 -13.64
CA ALA A 273 13.33 -18.08 -13.98
C ALA A 273 12.42 -18.22 -15.23
N ALA A 274 11.50 -17.29 -15.45
CA ALA A 274 10.61 -17.32 -16.62
C ALA A 274 11.30 -16.81 -17.89
N LEU A 275 12.29 -15.92 -17.79
CA LEU A 275 13.04 -15.41 -18.95
C LEU A 275 13.78 -16.50 -19.74
N ALA A 276 14.10 -17.63 -19.11
CA ALA A 276 14.72 -18.76 -19.82
C ALA A 276 13.85 -19.32 -20.95
N ALA A 277 12.53 -19.01 -20.96
CA ALA A 277 11.59 -19.51 -21.93
C ALA A 277 11.36 -18.57 -23.12
N ASP A 278 11.31 -17.19 -22.92
CA ASP A 278 11.01 -16.28 -24.03
C ASP A 278 11.29 -14.78 -23.81
N SER A 279 11.29 -14.02 -24.92
CA SER A 279 11.84 -12.67 -25.06
C SER A 279 10.86 -11.51 -24.90
N THR A 280 9.57 -11.74 -24.78
CA THR A 280 8.54 -10.69 -24.73
C THR A 280 8.13 -10.30 -23.30
N LEU A 281 8.64 -11.04 -22.29
CA LEU A 281 8.32 -10.81 -20.88
C LEU A 281 9.01 -9.55 -20.36
N GLY A 282 8.24 -8.62 -19.83
CA GLY A 282 8.70 -7.40 -19.20
C GLY A 282 8.38 -7.36 -17.70
N LEU A 283 8.93 -6.36 -17.00
CA LEU A 283 8.75 -6.16 -15.57
C LEU A 283 8.45 -4.69 -15.27
N ALA A 284 7.51 -4.44 -14.36
CA ALA A 284 7.30 -3.12 -13.78
C ALA A 284 8.15 -2.92 -12.53
N VAL A 285 8.74 -1.71 -12.40
CA VAL A 285 9.58 -1.30 -11.26
C VAL A 285 8.98 -0.06 -10.62
N GLN A 286 8.87 -0.04 -9.29
CA GLN A 286 8.29 1.04 -8.50
C GLN A 286 9.36 1.90 -7.85
N ALA A 287 9.53 3.14 -8.31
CA ALA A 287 10.57 4.07 -7.88
C ALA A 287 10.42 4.54 -6.41
N TYR A 288 9.23 4.44 -5.81
CA TYR A 288 9.04 4.80 -4.41
C TYR A 288 9.75 3.87 -3.41
N GLN A 289 10.17 2.67 -3.86
CA GLN A 289 10.95 1.75 -3.02
C GLN A 289 12.41 2.20 -2.98
N LYS A 290 13.00 2.23 -1.79
CA LYS A 290 14.39 2.63 -1.57
C LYS A 290 15.41 1.77 -2.35
N ARG A 291 15.01 0.58 -2.75
CA ARG A 291 15.81 -0.40 -3.52
C ARG A 291 15.57 -0.35 -5.04
N ALA A 292 14.72 0.58 -5.54
CA ALA A 292 14.33 0.62 -6.95
C ALA A 292 15.52 0.79 -7.91
N LEU A 293 16.48 1.66 -7.56
CA LEU A 293 17.69 1.86 -8.37
C LEU A 293 18.51 0.57 -8.49
N ALA A 294 18.70 -0.15 -7.39
CA ALA A 294 19.42 -1.44 -7.41
C ALA A 294 18.68 -2.52 -8.22
N VAL A 295 17.33 -2.47 -8.26
CA VAL A 295 16.55 -3.33 -9.15
C VAL A 295 16.80 -2.97 -10.62
N CYS A 296 16.90 -1.69 -10.96
CA CYS A 296 17.24 -1.26 -12.32
C CYS A 296 18.64 -1.73 -12.72
N ASP A 297 19.64 -1.59 -11.83
CA ASP A 297 21.00 -2.08 -12.07
C ASP A 297 21.03 -3.59 -12.29
N TRP A 298 20.27 -4.34 -11.49
CA TRP A 298 20.13 -5.78 -11.65
C TRP A 298 19.49 -6.16 -13.00
N LEU A 299 18.43 -5.45 -13.42
CA LEU A 299 17.77 -5.68 -14.72
C LEU A 299 18.70 -5.43 -15.88
N VAL A 300 19.54 -4.38 -15.83
CA VAL A 300 20.56 -4.11 -16.85
C VAL A 300 21.59 -5.26 -16.90
N ALA A 301 22.06 -5.72 -15.75
CA ALA A 301 22.99 -6.85 -15.67
C ALA A 301 22.34 -8.16 -16.16
N LEU A 302 21.07 -8.40 -15.86
CA LEU A 302 20.30 -9.54 -16.32
C LEU A 302 20.12 -9.51 -17.85
N GLY A 303 19.74 -8.36 -18.42
CA GLY A 303 19.64 -8.18 -19.86
C GLY A 303 20.96 -8.48 -20.57
N ARG A 304 22.08 -7.96 -20.01
CA ARG A 304 23.42 -8.23 -20.52
C ARG A 304 23.80 -9.71 -20.45
N SER A 305 23.58 -10.37 -19.32
CA SER A 305 23.95 -11.79 -19.11
C SER A 305 23.10 -12.73 -19.96
N THR A 306 21.83 -12.43 -20.16
CA THR A 306 20.92 -13.21 -21.00
C THR A 306 20.99 -12.83 -22.48
N LYS A 307 21.75 -11.77 -22.83
CA LYS A 307 21.82 -11.17 -24.18
C LYS A 307 20.43 -10.78 -24.73
N ARG A 308 19.57 -10.24 -23.86
CA ARG A 308 18.18 -9.86 -24.21
C ARG A 308 17.94 -8.39 -23.90
N ARG A 309 17.12 -7.75 -24.72
CA ARG A 309 16.61 -6.39 -24.47
C ARG A 309 15.29 -6.48 -23.69
N LEU A 310 15.36 -6.28 -22.37
CA LEU A 310 14.23 -6.47 -21.47
C LEU A 310 13.27 -5.27 -21.51
N PRO A 311 11.96 -5.48 -21.70
CA PRO A 311 10.96 -4.44 -21.49
C PRO A 311 10.85 -4.10 -20.00
N VAL A 312 11.03 -2.83 -19.63
CA VAL A 312 10.95 -2.39 -18.24
C VAL A 312 10.03 -1.18 -18.13
N ARG A 313 8.94 -1.35 -17.37
CA ARG A 313 8.01 -0.26 -17.05
C ARG A 313 8.42 0.38 -15.73
N LEU A 314 8.83 1.64 -15.76
CA LEU A 314 9.10 2.41 -14.55
C LEU A 314 7.87 3.20 -14.14
N VAL A 315 7.40 2.98 -12.92
CA VAL A 315 6.29 3.69 -12.28
C VAL A 315 6.76 4.33 -10.98
N LYS A 316 6.04 5.31 -10.44
CA LYS A 316 6.36 5.87 -9.10
C LYS A 316 6.01 4.88 -7.99
N GLY A 317 4.82 4.32 -8.00
CA GLY A 317 4.30 3.32 -7.07
C GLY A 317 2.85 3.62 -6.67
N ALA A 318 2.06 2.57 -6.44
CA ALA A 318 0.62 2.68 -6.25
C ALA A 318 0.13 2.27 -4.84
N TYR A 319 1.01 1.82 -3.96
CA TYR A 319 0.65 1.22 -2.66
C TYR A 319 1.22 1.99 -1.46
N TRP A 320 1.60 3.26 -1.63
CA TRP A 320 2.36 4.02 -0.62
C TRP A 320 1.68 4.01 0.77
N ASP A 321 0.38 4.32 0.82
CA ASP A 321 -0.39 4.34 2.07
C ASP A 321 -0.43 2.97 2.75
N SER A 322 -0.65 1.91 1.96
CA SER A 322 -0.67 0.53 2.46
C SER A 322 0.70 0.09 2.98
N GLU A 323 1.79 0.46 2.31
CA GLU A 323 3.16 0.16 2.72
C GLU A 323 3.52 0.83 4.04
N VAL A 324 3.18 2.10 4.20
CA VAL A 324 3.41 2.85 5.45
C VAL A 324 2.59 2.25 6.58
N LYS A 325 1.27 2.08 6.38
CA LYS A 325 0.36 1.53 7.38
C LYS A 325 0.78 0.12 7.81
N ARG A 326 1.11 -0.73 6.86
CA ARG A 326 1.54 -2.11 7.13
C ARG A 326 2.84 -2.16 7.95
N ALA A 327 3.83 -1.32 7.61
CA ALA A 327 5.07 -1.25 8.38
C ALA A 327 4.81 -0.83 9.84
N GLN A 328 3.91 0.12 10.07
CA GLN A 328 3.50 0.55 11.41
C GLN A 328 2.76 -0.56 12.16
N GLN A 329 1.77 -1.19 11.53
CA GLN A 329 0.99 -2.28 12.12
C GLN A 329 1.85 -3.49 12.50
N LEU A 330 2.82 -3.84 11.67
CA LEU A 330 3.70 -4.97 11.90
C LEU A 330 4.93 -4.64 12.75
N GLY A 331 5.08 -3.39 13.23
CA GLY A 331 6.21 -2.98 14.05
C GLY A 331 7.56 -3.12 13.36
N MET A 332 7.63 -2.79 12.07
CA MET A 332 8.87 -2.92 11.29
C MET A 332 9.92 -1.89 11.72
N PRO A 333 11.22 -2.16 11.53
CA PRO A 333 12.29 -1.23 11.91
C PRO A 333 12.30 0.06 11.09
N GLY A 334 11.63 0.08 9.93
CA GLY A 334 11.53 1.22 9.03
C GLY A 334 10.61 0.94 7.85
N TYR A 335 10.55 1.88 6.92
CA TYR A 335 9.73 1.79 5.72
C TYR A 335 10.49 1.26 4.52
N THR A 336 9.82 0.51 3.65
CA THR A 336 10.36 0.05 2.36
C THR A 336 10.36 1.17 1.31
N VAL A 337 9.50 2.17 1.51
CA VAL A 337 9.25 3.30 0.61
C VAL A 337 9.80 4.59 1.19
N PHE A 338 10.04 5.57 0.33
CA PHE A 338 10.36 6.93 0.76
C PHE A 338 9.15 7.57 1.42
N THR A 339 9.37 8.29 2.52
CA THR A 339 8.30 9.02 3.22
C THR A 339 7.95 10.33 2.54
N ARG A 340 8.90 10.94 1.79
CA ARG A 340 8.68 12.17 1.01
C ARG A 340 8.48 11.87 -0.46
N LYS A 341 7.43 12.45 -1.05
CA LYS A 341 7.15 12.34 -2.49
C LYS A 341 8.30 12.83 -3.36
N ALA A 342 8.96 13.92 -2.98
CA ALA A 342 10.11 14.46 -3.71
C ALA A 342 11.26 13.44 -3.79
N ALA A 343 11.52 12.67 -2.74
CA ALA A 343 12.53 11.60 -2.78
C ALA A 343 12.14 10.47 -3.76
N THR A 344 10.84 10.14 -3.86
CA THR A 344 10.33 9.24 -4.90
C THR A 344 10.58 9.80 -6.30
N ASP A 345 10.37 11.11 -6.49
CA ASP A 345 10.59 11.77 -7.78
C ASP A 345 12.09 11.75 -8.17
N LEU A 346 13.02 11.94 -7.21
CA LEU A 346 14.45 11.78 -7.44
C LEU A 346 14.81 10.34 -7.81
N SER A 347 14.26 9.37 -7.10
CA SER A 347 14.46 7.94 -7.38
C SER A 347 13.96 7.58 -8.78
N TYR A 348 12.82 8.12 -9.19
CA TYR A 348 12.27 7.92 -10.53
C TYR A 348 13.22 8.42 -11.62
N VAL A 349 13.81 9.62 -11.46
CA VAL A 349 14.79 10.19 -12.39
C VAL A 349 16.08 9.36 -12.43
N ALA A 350 16.59 8.94 -11.27
CA ALA A 350 17.79 8.10 -11.18
C ALA A 350 17.59 6.75 -11.87
N CYS A 351 16.47 6.07 -11.59
CA CYS A 351 16.09 4.82 -12.28
C CYS A 351 15.96 5.03 -13.79
N ALA A 352 15.30 6.10 -14.22
CA ALA A 352 15.13 6.40 -15.64
C ALA A 352 16.49 6.59 -16.34
N ARG A 353 17.44 7.29 -15.73
CA ARG A 353 18.81 7.42 -16.28
C ARG A 353 19.50 6.07 -16.44
N THR A 354 19.46 5.22 -15.41
CA THR A 354 20.04 3.87 -15.48
C THR A 354 19.44 3.05 -16.63
N LEU A 355 18.12 3.09 -16.80
CA LEU A 355 17.45 2.36 -17.87
C LEU A 355 17.77 2.91 -19.25
N LEU A 356 17.77 4.25 -19.43
CA LEU A 356 18.09 4.92 -20.69
C LEU A 356 19.55 4.77 -21.11
N SER A 357 20.49 4.69 -20.15
CA SER A 357 21.91 4.49 -20.42
C SER A 357 22.26 3.09 -20.93
N SER A 358 21.28 2.19 -21.01
CA SER A 358 21.48 0.78 -21.38
C SER A 358 20.59 0.33 -22.55
N PRO A 359 20.59 1.05 -23.71
CA PRO A 359 19.62 0.81 -24.80
C PRO A 359 19.77 -0.56 -25.47
N GLY A 360 20.95 -1.19 -25.39
CA GLY A 360 21.18 -2.55 -25.90
C GLY A 360 20.51 -3.64 -25.05
N TRP A 361 20.19 -3.35 -23.80
CA TRP A 361 19.72 -4.34 -22.83
C TRP A 361 18.35 -4.04 -22.25
N ILE A 362 17.90 -2.79 -22.33
CA ILE A 362 16.63 -2.34 -21.78
C ILE A 362 15.81 -1.65 -22.88
N ARG A 363 14.51 -1.92 -22.88
CA ARG A 363 13.49 -1.14 -23.59
C ARG A 363 12.61 -0.47 -22.55
N PRO A 364 12.90 0.78 -22.20
CA PRO A 364 12.21 1.44 -21.10
C PRO A 364 10.84 1.98 -21.51
N ALA A 365 9.89 1.89 -20.60
CA ALA A 365 8.59 2.52 -20.66
C ALA A 365 8.37 3.34 -19.37
N PHE A 366 7.99 4.60 -19.50
CA PHE A 366 7.88 5.53 -18.39
C PHE A 366 6.43 5.91 -18.13
N ALA A 367 5.88 5.43 -17.01
CA ALA A 367 4.53 5.73 -16.60
C ALA A 367 4.50 6.93 -15.66
N THR A 368 3.84 8.02 -16.10
CA THR A 368 3.71 9.24 -15.31
C THR A 368 2.59 10.13 -15.85
N HIS A 369 1.92 10.90 -14.97
CA HIS A 369 0.97 11.96 -15.33
C HIS A 369 1.49 13.36 -14.93
N ASN A 370 2.77 13.47 -14.53
CA ASN A 370 3.36 14.69 -14.01
C ASN A 370 4.19 15.41 -15.09
N CYS A 371 3.86 16.66 -15.39
CA CYS A 371 4.52 17.46 -16.44
C CYS A 371 6.02 17.61 -16.22
N ARG A 372 6.49 17.79 -14.96
CA ARG A 372 7.92 17.87 -14.63
C ARG A 372 8.63 16.56 -14.96
N SER A 373 8.03 15.43 -14.61
CA SER A 373 8.59 14.11 -14.92
C SER A 373 8.67 13.89 -16.43
N VAL A 374 7.62 14.25 -17.20
CA VAL A 374 7.64 14.16 -18.66
C VAL A 374 8.75 15.02 -19.25
N ALA A 375 8.84 16.30 -18.85
CA ALA A 375 9.88 17.21 -19.31
C ALA A 375 11.30 16.71 -18.95
N THR A 376 11.48 16.15 -17.75
CA THR A 376 12.76 15.57 -17.32
C THR A 376 13.15 14.38 -18.20
N LEU A 377 12.22 13.48 -18.47
CA LEU A 377 12.47 12.30 -19.33
C LEU A 377 12.84 12.71 -20.75
N LEU A 378 12.13 13.70 -21.32
CA LEU A 378 12.46 14.23 -22.65
C LEU A 378 13.86 14.86 -22.72
N GLU A 379 14.31 15.49 -21.63
CA GLU A 379 15.63 16.13 -21.55
C GLU A 379 16.75 15.08 -21.41
N ILE A 380 16.56 14.07 -20.54
CA ILE A 380 17.61 13.07 -20.26
C ILE A 380 17.67 11.95 -21.31
N ALA A 381 16.57 11.71 -22.03
CA ALA A 381 16.51 10.64 -23.03
C ALA A 381 17.20 11.01 -24.34
N GLY A 382 17.22 12.30 -24.72
CA GLY A 382 17.73 12.71 -26.03
C GLY A 382 16.99 11.98 -27.16
N ASP A 383 17.75 11.19 -27.93
CA ASP A 383 17.22 10.36 -29.06
C ASP A 383 17.04 8.88 -28.69
N ALA A 384 17.08 8.53 -27.42
CA ALA A 384 16.89 7.13 -26.99
C ALA A 384 15.48 6.63 -27.32
N ASP A 385 15.40 5.35 -27.68
CA ASP A 385 14.13 4.65 -27.92
C ASP A 385 13.45 4.29 -26.59
N PHE A 386 12.29 4.88 -26.34
CA PHE A 386 11.43 4.61 -25.19
C PHE A 386 9.97 4.89 -25.50
N GLU A 387 9.06 4.48 -24.64
CA GLU A 387 7.65 4.89 -24.70
C GLU A 387 7.20 5.52 -23.39
N PHE A 388 6.25 6.46 -23.48
CA PHE A 388 5.47 6.89 -22.33
C PHE A 388 4.30 5.96 -22.07
N GLN A 389 3.88 5.89 -20.80
CA GLN A 389 2.65 5.20 -20.43
C GLN A 389 1.75 6.09 -19.58
N LYS A 390 0.44 6.00 -19.83
CA LYS A 390 -0.59 6.66 -19.03
C LYS A 390 -1.70 5.68 -18.65
N LEU A 391 -2.44 5.98 -17.62
CA LEU A 391 -3.65 5.23 -17.27
C LEU A 391 -4.81 5.65 -18.17
N HIS A 392 -5.70 4.71 -18.49
CA HIS A 392 -6.95 5.00 -19.16
C HIS A 392 -7.77 6.02 -18.36
N GLY A 393 -8.33 7.02 -19.02
CA GLY A 393 -9.12 8.10 -18.42
C GLY A 393 -8.32 9.13 -17.62
N MET A 394 -6.97 9.11 -17.67
CA MET A 394 -6.13 10.04 -16.94
C MET A 394 -5.05 10.67 -17.83
N GLY A 395 -4.74 11.96 -17.57
CA GLY A 395 -3.65 12.67 -18.22
C GLY A 395 -3.84 12.93 -19.72
N ASP A 396 -5.06 12.91 -20.24
CA ASP A 396 -5.34 13.07 -21.66
C ASP A 396 -4.81 14.41 -22.18
N ALA A 397 -5.11 15.52 -21.50
CA ALA A 397 -4.67 16.86 -21.88
C ALA A 397 -3.13 16.99 -21.90
N LEU A 398 -2.42 16.37 -20.96
CA LEU A 398 -0.96 16.37 -20.94
C LEU A 398 -0.39 15.63 -22.17
N TYR A 399 -0.91 14.46 -22.47
CA TYR A 399 -0.38 13.64 -23.57
C TYR A 399 -0.80 14.15 -24.94
N GLU A 400 -1.95 14.79 -25.08
CA GLU A 400 -2.35 15.53 -26.28
C GLU A 400 -1.41 16.71 -26.52
N ALA A 401 -1.10 17.51 -25.48
CA ALA A 401 -0.13 18.60 -25.56
C ALA A 401 1.27 18.10 -25.95
N LEU A 402 1.70 16.96 -25.39
CA LEU A 402 2.98 16.33 -25.70
C LEU A 402 3.03 15.86 -27.17
N LEU A 403 2.01 15.14 -27.63
CA LEU A 403 1.96 14.58 -28.98
C LEU A 403 1.85 15.68 -30.07
N ALA A 404 1.29 16.83 -29.74
CA ALA A 404 1.29 18.00 -30.62
C ALA A 404 2.70 18.59 -30.83
N GLU A 405 3.61 18.40 -29.87
CA GLU A 405 4.99 18.93 -29.96
C GLU A 405 6.00 17.88 -30.44
N ARG A 406 5.82 16.64 -30.10
CA ARG A 406 6.80 15.56 -30.35
C ARG A 406 6.11 14.22 -30.63
N ASN A 407 6.52 13.60 -31.71
CA ASN A 407 6.07 12.25 -32.03
C ASN A 407 6.83 11.23 -31.16
N VAL A 408 6.23 10.81 -30.04
CA VAL A 408 6.75 9.79 -29.14
C VAL A 408 5.69 8.71 -28.94
N PRO A 409 6.08 7.44 -28.84
CA PRO A 409 5.11 6.39 -28.55
C PRO A 409 4.47 6.58 -27.17
N VAL A 410 3.14 6.51 -27.12
CA VAL A 410 2.36 6.55 -25.87
C VAL A 410 1.50 5.30 -25.78
N ARG A 411 1.61 4.59 -24.64
CA ARG A 411 0.81 3.42 -24.35
C ARG A 411 -0.19 3.72 -23.22
N VAL A 412 -1.43 3.32 -23.43
CA VAL A 412 -2.49 3.41 -22.42
C VAL A 412 -2.53 2.10 -21.64
N TYR A 413 -2.36 2.17 -20.33
CA TYR A 413 -2.65 1.07 -19.42
C TYR A 413 -4.16 1.02 -19.21
N ALA A 414 -4.80 -0.02 -19.72
CA ALA A 414 -6.23 -0.11 -19.89
C ALA A 414 -6.80 -1.29 -19.09
N PRO A 415 -7.48 -1.06 -17.97
CA PRO A 415 -8.19 -2.09 -17.24
C PRO A 415 -9.35 -2.66 -18.06
N VAL A 416 -9.50 -3.99 -17.98
CA VAL A 416 -10.56 -4.76 -18.63
C VAL A 416 -11.14 -5.74 -17.63
N GLY A 417 -12.45 -5.72 -17.44
CA GLY A 417 -13.12 -6.64 -16.52
C GLY A 417 -14.46 -6.14 -16.04
N SER A 418 -15.13 -7.00 -15.29
CA SER A 418 -16.45 -6.72 -14.76
C SER A 418 -16.41 -5.69 -13.62
N PHE A 419 -17.55 -5.07 -13.38
CA PHE A 419 -17.71 -4.10 -12.29
C PHE A 419 -17.31 -4.65 -10.90
N ASN A 420 -17.55 -5.93 -10.63
CA ASN A 420 -17.25 -6.54 -9.33
C ASN A 420 -15.74 -6.69 -9.08
N GLU A 421 -14.95 -6.84 -10.15
CA GLU A 421 -13.48 -6.99 -10.09
C GLU A 421 -12.76 -5.63 -10.06
N LEU A 422 -13.47 -4.58 -10.46
CA LEU A 422 -12.94 -3.23 -10.60
C LEU A 422 -12.68 -2.54 -9.25
N LEU A 423 -13.37 -2.93 -8.21
CA LEU A 423 -13.43 -2.16 -6.97
C LEU A 423 -12.06 -1.85 -6.32
N PRO A 424 -11.15 -2.82 -6.15
CA PRO A 424 -9.83 -2.54 -5.58
C PRO A 424 -9.01 -1.57 -6.43
N TYR A 425 -9.15 -1.67 -7.76
CA TYR A 425 -8.51 -0.76 -8.70
C TYR A 425 -9.07 0.67 -8.57
N LEU A 426 -10.39 0.80 -8.50
CA LEU A 426 -11.10 2.08 -8.45
C LEU A 426 -10.78 2.85 -7.17
N VAL A 427 -10.79 2.17 -6.03
CA VAL A 427 -10.47 2.76 -4.72
C VAL A 427 -9.04 3.32 -4.73
N ARG A 428 -8.05 2.58 -5.25
CA ARG A 428 -6.68 3.10 -5.36
C ARG A 428 -6.60 4.34 -6.27
N ARG A 429 -7.30 4.33 -7.41
CA ARG A 429 -7.31 5.49 -8.34
C ARG A 429 -7.99 6.71 -7.73
N LEU A 430 -9.06 6.51 -6.99
CA LEU A 430 -9.78 7.60 -6.33
C LEU A 430 -9.00 8.19 -5.16
N LEU A 431 -8.35 7.36 -4.35
CA LEU A 431 -7.44 7.82 -3.29
C LEU A 431 -6.24 8.57 -3.88
N GLU A 432 -5.65 8.06 -4.95
CA GLU A 432 -4.54 8.73 -5.65
C GLU A 432 -4.97 10.09 -6.24
N ASN A 433 -6.14 10.15 -6.87
CA ASN A 433 -6.64 11.38 -7.51
C ASN A 433 -7.27 12.34 -6.50
N GLY A 434 -7.87 11.83 -5.42
CA GLY A 434 -8.46 12.64 -4.35
C GLY A 434 -7.43 13.21 -3.36
N ALA A 435 -6.20 12.75 -3.38
CA ALA A 435 -5.15 13.33 -2.55
C ALA A 435 -4.81 14.75 -3.02
N ASN A 436 -4.90 15.74 -2.13
CA ASN A 436 -4.55 17.14 -2.42
C ASN A 436 -3.12 17.32 -2.98
N THR A 437 -2.27 16.32 -2.80
CA THR A 437 -0.90 16.26 -3.31
C THR A 437 -0.78 15.62 -4.69
N SER A 438 -1.87 15.08 -5.25
CA SER A 438 -1.87 14.49 -6.60
C SER A 438 -1.65 15.56 -7.65
N PHE A 439 -0.73 15.32 -8.59
CA PHE A 439 -0.49 16.23 -9.70
C PHE A 439 -1.74 16.45 -10.56
N VAL A 440 -2.51 15.38 -10.80
CA VAL A 440 -3.75 15.43 -11.59
C VAL A 440 -4.81 16.31 -10.91
N HIS A 441 -4.91 16.24 -9.60
CA HIS A 441 -5.79 17.11 -8.82
C HIS A 441 -5.33 18.58 -8.88
N GLN A 442 -4.04 18.81 -8.62
CA GLN A 442 -3.46 20.15 -8.54
C GLN A 442 -3.42 20.89 -9.89
N ILE A 443 -3.17 20.19 -11.02
CA ILE A 443 -3.20 20.82 -12.34
C ILE A 443 -4.61 21.28 -12.71
N ALA A 444 -5.59 20.60 -12.17
CA ALA A 444 -7.00 20.89 -12.36
C ALA A 444 -7.47 22.10 -11.56
N ASP A 445 -6.79 22.47 -10.47
CA ASP A 445 -7.13 23.58 -9.60
C ASP A 445 -6.51 24.90 -10.13
N PRO A 446 -7.33 25.88 -10.56
CA PRO A 446 -6.82 27.16 -11.03
C PRO A 446 -6.07 27.98 -9.96
N GLN A 447 -6.34 27.72 -8.67
CA GLN A 447 -5.71 28.44 -7.56
C GLN A 447 -4.29 27.95 -7.28
N VAL A 448 -3.89 26.78 -7.75
CA VAL A 448 -2.54 26.26 -7.57
C VAL A 448 -1.62 26.86 -8.64
N PRO A 449 -0.57 27.63 -8.26
CA PRO A 449 0.39 28.18 -9.22
C PRO A 449 1.09 27.08 -10.02
N LEU A 450 1.23 27.27 -11.34
CA LEU A 450 1.88 26.27 -12.20
C LEU A 450 3.35 26.07 -11.84
N GLU A 451 4.03 27.12 -11.41
CA GLU A 451 5.42 27.08 -10.93
C GLU A 451 5.60 26.09 -9.78
N THR A 452 4.65 26.05 -8.85
CA THR A 452 4.65 25.09 -7.74
C THR A 452 4.50 23.65 -8.22
N LEU A 453 3.67 23.43 -9.25
CA LEU A 453 3.43 22.11 -9.83
C LEU A 453 4.65 21.54 -10.54
N VAL A 454 5.46 22.41 -11.14
CA VAL A 454 6.63 22.02 -11.92
C VAL A 454 7.96 22.30 -11.20
N ALA A 455 7.91 22.58 -9.89
CA ALA A 455 9.09 22.81 -9.05
C ALA A 455 10.07 21.64 -9.10
N ASP A 456 11.36 21.93 -8.90
CA ASP A 456 12.38 20.88 -8.84
C ASP A 456 12.22 20.03 -7.58
N PRO A 457 12.06 18.70 -7.70
CA PRO A 457 11.98 17.83 -6.53
C PRO A 457 13.19 17.94 -5.61
N LEU A 458 14.38 18.26 -6.15
CA LEU A 458 15.59 18.42 -5.34
C LEU A 458 15.48 19.62 -4.39
N GLU A 459 14.89 20.74 -4.86
CA GLU A 459 14.68 21.95 -4.06
C GLU A 459 13.58 21.77 -3.00
N ALA A 460 12.68 20.82 -3.19
CA ALA A 460 11.61 20.50 -2.24
C ALA A 460 12.07 19.63 -1.05
N LEU A 461 13.31 19.15 -1.06
CA LEU A 461 13.88 18.36 0.02
C LEU A 461 14.58 19.24 1.05
N PRO A 462 14.47 18.94 2.36
CA PRO A 462 15.23 19.63 3.38
C PRO A 462 16.74 19.35 3.25
N GLU A 463 17.57 20.30 3.69
CA GLU A 463 19.01 20.14 3.73
C GLU A 463 19.52 20.40 5.16
N PRO A 464 20.18 19.46 5.83
CA PRO A 464 20.36 18.06 5.41
C PRO A 464 19.04 17.32 5.25
N TYR A 465 19.05 16.24 4.43
CA TYR A 465 17.84 15.46 4.23
C TYR A 465 17.31 14.87 5.54
N ALA A 466 15.99 14.99 5.73
CA ALA A 466 15.26 14.35 6.82
C ALA A 466 13.97 13.72 6.29
N PRO A 467 13.58 12.52 6.75
CA PRO A 467 12.28 11.91 6.48
C PRO A 467 11.12 12.85 6.86
N ASP A 468 9.91 12.54 6.41
CA ASP A 468 8.73 13.34 6.76
C ASP A 468 8.42 13.21 8.27
N PRO A 469 8.50 14.30 9.06
CA PRO A 469 8.28 14.24 10.51
C PRO A 469 6.85 13.86 10.90
N ARG A 470 5.89 13.97 9.97
CA ARG A 470 4.50 13.55 10.18
C ARG A 470 4.34 12.02 10.11
N ILE A 471 5.38 11.31 9.65
CA ILE A 471 5.40 9.85 9.50
C ILE A 471 6.50 9.31 10.41
N PRO A 472 6.23 9.15 11.72
CA PRO A 472 7.21 8.63 12.66
C PRO A 472 7.60 7.20 12.29
N LEU A 473 8.81 6.79 12.63
CA LEU A 473 9.20 5.39 12.47
C LEU A 473 8.22 4.48 13.21
N PRO A 474 7.95 3.26 12.70
CA PRO A 474 6.99 2.35 13.34
C PRO A 474 7.23 2.11 14.83
N ARG A 475 8.49 2.12 15.27
CA ARG A 475 8.87 2.00 16.69
C ARG A 475 8.36 3.17 17.54
N HIS A 476 8.26 4.36 16.97
CA HIS A 476 7.86 5.61 17.61
C HIS A 476 6.44 6.07 17.22
N LEU A 477 5.57 5.11 16.85
CA LEU A 477 4.19 5.39 16.46
C LEU A 477 3.38 6.05 17.60
N TYR A 478 3.65 5.68 18.83
CA TYR A 478 2.98 6.23 20.01
C TYR A 478 3.86 7.27 20.70
N PRO A 479 3.31 8.43 21.05
CA PRO A 479 4.11 9.51 21.67
C PRO A 479 4.65 9.16 23.07
N ASP A 480 3.92 8.33 23.81
CA ASP A 480 4.18 8.08 25.24
C ASP A 480 4.83 6.70 25.50
N ARG A 481 4.96 5.85 24.51
CA ARG A 481 5.56 4.50 24.63
C ARG A 481 6.12 4.01 23.30
N LEU A 482 7.03 3.08 23.36
CA LEU A 482 7.50 2.39 22.16
C LEU A 482 6.45 1.39 21.67
N ASN A 483 6.32 1.27 20.34
CA ASN A 483 5.61 0.18 19.69
C ASN A 483 6.49 -1.08 19.66
N SER A 484 5.88 -2.28 19.74
CA SER A 484 6.62 -3.53 19.69
C SER A 484 7.30 -3.76 18.32
N LEU A 485 8.51 -4.33 18.34
CA LEU A 485 9.21 -4.74 17.13
C LEU A 485 8.60 -6.05 16.58
N GLY A 486 8.51 -6.15 15.26
CA GLY A 486 8.09 -7.34 14.56
C GLY A 486 9.17 -7.95 13.69
N LEU A 487 8.84 -9.08 13.06
CA LEU A 487 9.69 -9.77 12.09
C LEU A 487 9.11 -9.65 10.70
N ASP A 488 9.95 -9.33 9.73
CA ASP A 488 9.53 -9.24 8.32
C ASP A 488 9.50 -10.62 7.66
N LEU A 489 8.34 -11.28 7.73
CA LEU A 489 8.13 -12.62 7.16
C LEU A 489 8.16 -12.67 5.62
N SER A 490 8.33 -11.53 4.96
CA SER A 490 8.59 -11.48 3.52
C SER A 490 10.07 -11.68 3.17
N ARG A 491 10.94 -11.71 4.17
CA ARG A 491 12.37 -11.90 4.01
C ARG A 491 12.76 -13.34 4.26
N ARG A 492 13.51 -13.90 3.30
CA ARG A 492 13.98 -15.29 3.39
C ARG A 492 14.89 -15.52 4.60
N ASP A 493 15.86 -14.62 4.82
CA ASP A 493 16.78 -14.73 5.95
C ASP A 493 16.06 -14.73 7.31
N VAL A 494 14.96 -13.99 7.44
CA VAL A 494 14.12 -14.01 8.65
C VAL A 494 13.37 -15.33 8.79
N LEU A 495 12.77 -15.82 7.71
CA LEU A 495 12.08 -17.12 7.71
C LEU A 495 13.04 -18.27 8.00
N ASP A 496 14.25 -18.23 7.42
CA ASP A 496 15.29 -19.22 7.66
C ASP A 496 15.74 -19.19 9.13
N ALA A 497 15.91 -18.01 9.74
CA ALA A 497 16.25 -17.85 11.14
C ALA A 497 15.16 -18.44 12.07
N ILE A 498 13.87 -18.16 11.78
CA ILE A 498 12.74 -18.75 12.52
C ILE A 498 12.76 -20.28 12.38
N HIS A 499 12.92 -20.78 11.14
CA HIS A 499 12.94 -22.21 10.88
C HIS A 499 14.10 -22.93 11.57
N GLN A 500 15.30 -22.37 11.51
CA GLN A 500 16.48 -22.91 12.21
C GLN A 500 16.26 -22.96 13.72
N THR A 501 15.71 -21.89 14.31
CA THR A 501 15.38 -21.86 15.74
C THR A 501 14.34 -22.92 16.09
N PHE A 502 13.32 -23.09 15.23
CA PHE A 502 12.27 -24.10 15.41
C PHE A 502 12.85 -25.53 15.38
N VAL A 503 13.71 -25.85 14.42
CA VAL A 503 14.28 -27.18 14.23
C VAL A 503 15.32 -27.51 15.32
N SER A 504 16.11 -26.52 15.75
CA SER A 504 17.14 -26.71 16.78
C SER A 504 16.62 -26.62 18.21
N ALA A 505 15.32 -26.28 18.40
CA ALA A 505 14.74 -26.09 19.71
C ALA A 505 14.69 -27.40 20.51
N LYS A 506 15.08 -27.33 21.79
CA LYS A 506 15.04 -28.47 22.72
C LYS A 506 13.59 -28.97 22.88
N PRO A 507 13.39 -30.26 23.24
CA PRO A 507 12.08 -30.76 23.61
C PRO A 507 11.47 -29.89 24.71
N ILE A 508 10.15 -29.65 24.61
CA ILE A 508 9.42 -28.91 25.64
C ILE A 508 9.26 -29.87 26.83
N PRO A 509 9.68 -29.45 28.05
CA PRO A 509 9.48 -30.26 29.23
C PRO A 509 7.98 -30.52 29.47
N ALA A 510 7.63 -31.72 29.89
CA ALA A 510 6.26 -32.00 30.33
C ALA A 510 5.95 -31.14 31.57
N VAL A 511 4.87 -30.38 31.49
CA VAL A 511 4.35 -29.62 32.63
C VAL A 511 3.34 -30.50 33.37
N THR A 512 3.55 -30.67 34.68
CA THR A 512 2.61 -31.38 35.54
C THR A 512 1.63 -30.41 36.19
N ASP A 513 0.39 -30.86 36.39
CA ASP A 513 -0.61 -30.04 37.08
C ASP A 513 -0.19 -29.76 38.52
N ALA A 514 -0.41 -28.52 38.99
CA ALA A 514 -0.13 -28.12 40.35
C ALA A 514 -1.08 -28.82 41.32
N LYS A 515 -0.55 -29.28 42.47
CA LYS A 515 -1.37 -29.83 43.55
C LYS A 515 -2.08 -28.72 44.34
N PRO A 516 -3.23 -29.00 44.97
CA PRO A 516 -3.92 -27.99 45.78
C PRO A 516 -3.02 -27.33 46.84
N SER A 517 -2.16 -28.10 47.52
CA SER A 517 -1.21 -27.57 48.53
C SER A 517 -0.14 -26.61 47.91
N GLU A 518 0.22 -26.81 46.65
CA GLU A 518 1.14 -25.92 45.93
C GLU A 518 0.46 -24.61 45.58
N LEU A 519 -0.85 -24.64 45.23
CA LEU A 519 -1.67 -23.47 44.96
C LEU A 519 -1.84 -22.65 46.26
N ASP A 520 -2.18 -23.28 47.39
CA ASP A 520 -2.29 -22.58 48.66
C ASP A 520 -0.98 -21.89 49.08
N ALA A 521 0.13 -22.60 48.90
CA ALA A 521 1.46 -22.04 49.17
C ALA A 521 1.81 -20.88 48.24
N ALA A 522 1.41 -20.96 46.94
CA ALA A 522 1.63 -19.86 45.97
C ALA A 522 0.80 -18.61 46.37
N ILE A 523 -0.48 -18.78 46.71
CA ILE A 523 -1.36 -17.71 47.17
C ILE A 523 -0.79 -17.07 48.43
N GLY A 524 -0.34 -17.89 49.42
CA GLY A 524 0.29 -17.39 50.63
C GLY A 524 1.55 -16.56 50.36
N ARG A 525 2.43 -16.99 49.46
CA ARG A 525 3.60 -16.20 49.04
C ARG A 525 3.22 -14.87 48.35
N ALA A 526 2.24 -14.90 47.48
CA ALA A 526 1.76 -13.71 46.79
C ALA A 526 1.13 -12.71 47.78
N ALA A 527 0.33 -13.19 48.75
CA ALA A 527 -0.25 -12.35 49.79
C ALA A 527 0.83 -11.71 50.69
N ALA A 528 1.85 -12.46 51.07
CA ALA A 528 2.97 -11.94 51.84
C ALA A 528 3.82 -10.89 51.09
N ALA A 529 3.94 -11.00 49.78
CA ALA A 529 4.67 -10.05 48.95
C ALA A 529 3.88 -8.76 48.64
N PHE A 530 2.57 -8.77 48.79
CA PHE A 530 1.68 -7.69 48.33
C PHE A 530 2.03 -6.34 48.99
N GLU A 531 2.23 -6.28 50.27
CA GLU A 531 2.48 -5.01 50.98
C GLU A 531 3.74 -4.31 50.46
N SER A 532 4.83 -5.06 50.32
CA SER A 532 6.10 -4.52 49.84
C SER A 532 6.02 -4.11 48.36
N TRP A 533 5.32 -4.89 47.52
CA TRP A 533 5.15 -4.56 46.13
C TRP A 533 4.23 -3.38 45.89
N SER A 534 3.09 -3.31 46.55
CA SER A 534 2.16 -2.17 46.45
C SER A 534 2.76 -0.87 47.00
N GLY A 535 3.66 -0.95 47.95
CA GLY A 535 4.46 0.17 48.46
C GLY A 535 5.59 0.61 47.55
N THR A 536 5.95 -0.20 46.54
CA THR A 536 6.98 0.16 45.55
C THR A 536 6.48 1.30 44.65
N PRO A 537 7.29 2.37 44.43
CA PRO A 537 6.88 3.46 43.55
C PRO A 537 6.44 2.98 42.18
N ALA A 538 5.33 3.51 41.65
CA ALA A 538 4.76 3.10 40.37
C ALA A 538 5.73 3.26 39.20
N ALA A 539 6.61 4.26 39.25
CA ALA A 539 7.67 4.41 38.26
C ALA A 539 8.57 3.15 38.21
N ARG A 540 8.94 2.64 39.40
CA ARG A 540 9.80 1.44 39.50
C ARG A 540 9.10 0.17 39.04
N ARG A 541 7.80 0.01 39.35
CA ARG A 541 6.99 -1.09 38.83
C ARG A 541 6.89 -1.02 37.29
N GLY A 542 6.70 0.22 36.77
CA GLY A 542 6.71 0.47 35.31
C GLY A 542 8.04 0.11 34.64
N ASP A 543 9.19 0.46 35.27
CA ASP A 543 10.52 0.10 34.73
C ASP A 543 10.70 -1.42 34.63
N CYS A 544 10.22 -2.18 35.63
CA CYS A 544 10.25 -3.64 35.59
C CYS A 544 9.42 -4.20 34.41
N LEU A 545 8.24 -3.64 34.17
CA LEU A 545 7.40 -4.07 33.04
C LEU A 545 7.99 -3.69 31.69
N GLU A 546 8.57 -2.49 31.54
CA GLU A 546 9.27 -2.12 30.31
C GLU A 546 10.43 -3.06 30.02
N ARG A 547 11.24 -3.38 31.04
CA ARG A 547 12.33 -4.35 30.89
C ARG A 547 11.81 -5.75 30.50
N ALA A 548 10.69 -6.18 31.06
CA ALA A 548 10.04 -7.43 30.64
C ALA A 548 9.63 -7.39 29.16
N GLY A 549 9.06 -6.27 28.68
CA GLY A 549 8.74 -6.07 27.27
C GLY A 549 9.97 -6.11 26.36
N GLU A 550 11.10 -5.54 26.79
CA GLU A 550 12.37 -5.64 26.06
C GLU A 550 12.87 -7.09 25.99
N MET A 551 12.85 -7.80 27.11
CA MET A 551 13.27 -9.21 27.16
C MET A 551 12.40 -10.12 26.29
N LEU A 552 11.12 -9.85 26.13
CA LEU A 552 10.26 -10.56 25.18
C LEU A 552 10.70 -10.34 23.75
N GLU A 553 11.05 -9.11 23.37
CA GLU A 553 11.57 -8.80 22.03
C GLU A 553 12.98 -9.41 21.81
N GLU A 554 13.88 -9.36 22.78
CA GLU A 554 15.21 -9.96 22.70
C GLU A 554 15.14 -11.47 22.44
N ARG A 555 14.11 -12.13 22.98
CA ARG A 555 13.87 -13.57 22.83
C ARG A 555 12.82 -13.92 21.76
N MET A 556 12.54 -12.99 20.85
CA MET A 556 11.47 -13.13 19.85
C MET A 556 11.50 -14.47 19.10
N LEU A 557 12.64 -14.86 18.53
CA LEU A 557 12.76 -16.11 17.75
C LEU A 557 12.48 -17.35 18.60
N GLU A 558 12.98 -17.39 19.84
CA GLU A 558 12.75 -18.49 20.77
C GLU A 558 11.26 -18.59 21.13
N LEU A 559 10.63 -17.47 21.51
CA LEU A 559 9.24 -17.41 21.90
C LEU A 559 8.31 -17.76 20.73
N VAL A 560 8.59 -17.26 19.54
CA VAL A 560 7.87 -17.63 18.31
C VAL A 560 7.93 -19.15 18.08
N SER A 561 9.12 -19.75 18.23
CA SER A 561 9.28 -21.21 18.11
C SER A 561 8.44 -21.97 19.14
N LEU A 562 8.41 -21.51 20.39
CA LEU A 562 7.59 -22.12 21.46
C LEU A 562 6.10 -22.02 21.16
N VAL A 563 5.60 -20.82 20.79
CA VAL A 563 4.18 -20.59 20.47
C VAL A 563 3.73 -21.45 19.29
N VAL A 564 4.58 -21.61 18.26
CA VAL A 564 4.27 -22.50 17.12
C VAL A 564 4.19 -23.97 17.56
N ARG A 565 5.12 -24.43 18.40
CA ARG A 565 5.22 -25.83 18.81
C ARG A 565 4.12 -26.23 19.81
N GLU A 566 3.84 -25.39 20.80
CA GLU A 566 2.80 -25.66 21.81
C GLU A 566 1.42 -25.21 21.37
N GLY A 567 1.28 -23.96 20.91
CA GLY A 567 0.00 -23.36 20.52
C GLY A 567 -0.49 -23.76 19.12
N LYS A 568 0.33 -24.49 18.33
CA LYS A 568 0.03 -24.85 16.93
C LYS A 568 -0.35 -23.64 16.06
N ARG A 569 0.29 -22.50 16.32
CA ARG A 569 0.06 -21.24 15.62
C ARG A 569 0.91 -21.15 14.35
N THR A 570 0.50 -20.28 13.42
CA THR A 570 1.35 -19.90 12.28
C THR A 570 2.50 -19.01 12.74
N TYR A 571 3.54 -18.84 11.93
CA TYR A 571 4.63 -17.90 12.24
C TYR A 571 4.10 -16.46 12.41
N ALA A 572 3.17 -16.05 11.57
CA ALA A 572 2.58 -14.71 11.66
C ALA A 572 1.82 -14.49 12.98
N ASP A 573 1.01 -15.46 13.38
CA ASP A 573 0.27 -15.40 14.65
C ASP A 573 1.24 -15.43 15.84
N ALA A 574 2.28 -16.27 15.79
CA ALA A 574 3.25 -16.37 16.87
C ALA A 574 4.07 -15.06 17.03
N VAL A 575 4.46 -14.41 15.94
CA VAL A 575 5.08 -13.08 16.00
C VAL A 575 4.11 -12.05 16.60
N SER A 576 2.84 -12.08 16.20
CA SER A 576 1.80 -11.21 16.77
C SER A 576 1.65 -11.41 18.28
N GLU A 577 1.65 -12.66 18.75
CA GLU A 577 1.60 -13.02 20.18
C GLU A 577 2.74 -12.39 20.99
N VAL A 578 3.98 -12.54 20.52
CA VAL A 578 5.13 -11.97 21.24
C VAL A 578 5.06 -10.45 21.24
N ARG A 579 4.68 -9.84 20.12
CA ARG A 579 4.50 -8.38 20.02
C ARG A 579 3.43 -7.85 20.97
N GLU A 580 2.27 -8.50 21.01
CA GLU A 580 1.17 -8.13 21.88
C GLU A 580 1.57 -8.26 23.35
N ALA A 581 2.30 -9.30 23.73
CA ALA A 581 2.85 -9.45 25.07
C ALA A 581 3.79 -8.30 25.46
N ALA A 582 4.70 -7.90 24.58
CA ALA A 582 5.60 -6.77 24.79
C ALA A 582 4.84 -5.43 24.86
N ASP A 583 3.81 -5.26 24.03
CA ASP A 583 2.96 -4.06 24.05
C ASP A 583 2.12 -3.99 25.33
N PHE A 584 1.60 -5.09 25.87
CA PHE A 584 0.94 -5.10 27.18
C PHE A 584 1.87 -4.66 28.29
N CYS A 585 3.09 -5.14 28.33
CA CYS A 585 4.09 -4.72 29.31
C CYS A 585 4.28 -3.19 29.27
N ARG A 586 4.50 -2.60 28.11
CA ARG A 586 4.70 -1.15 27.91
C ARG A 586 3.42 -0.35 28.20
N TYR A 587 2.28 -0.87 27.79
CA TYR A 587 0.99 -0.23 28.03
C TYR A 587 0.68 -0.12 29.53
N TYR A 588 0.83 -1.20 30.28
CA TYR A 588 0.58 -1.20 31.71
C TYR A 588 1.67 -0.47 32.50
N ALA A 589 2.92 -0.44 32.02
CA ALA A 589 3.96 0.43 32.57
C ALA A 589 3.57 1.92 32.48
N LEU A 590 3.08 2.34 31.31
CA LEU A 590 2.57 3.69 31.09
C LEU A 590 1.37 4.01 31.98
N LEU A 591 0.41 3.11 32.07
CA LEU A 591 -0.78 3.26 32.92
C LEU A 591 -0.40 3.35 34.40
N ALA A 592 0.51 2.48 34.90
CA ALA A 592 0.98 2.53 36.27
C ALA A 592 1.49 3.92 36.66
N ARG A 593 2.32 4.53 35.82
CA ARG A 593 2.86 5.88 36.01
C ARG A 593 1.78 6.96 35.98
N LYS A 594 0.79 6.85 35.10
CA LYS A 594 -0.30 7.82 34.95
C LYS A 594 -1.33 7.70 36.09
N THR A 595 -1.74 6.49 36.44
CA THR A 595 -2.83 6.26 37.41
C THR A 595 -2.40 6.28 38.86
N ALA A 596 -1.11 6.10 39.17
CA ALA A 596 -0.57 6.20 40.51
C ALA A 596 -0.44 7.65 41.03
N GLN A 597 -0.56 8.64 40.16
CA GLN A 597 -0.59 10.04 40.58
C GLN A 597 -1.93 10.34 41.24
N PRO A 598 -1.94 10.94 42.45
CA PRO A 598 -3.18 11.38 43.05
C PRO A 598 -3.89 12.39 42.14
N LEU A 599 -5.19 12.21 41.93
CA LEU A 599 -6.02 13.19 41.24
C LEU A 599 -6.57 14.17 42.30
N GLU A 600 -6.15 15.43 42.23
CA GLU A 600 -6.73 16.49 43.05
C GLU A 600 -8.19 16.75 42.60
N LEU A 601 -9.09 16.75 43.56
CA LEU A 601 -10.50 17.02 43.36
C LEU A 601 -10.86 18.39 43.95
N PRO A 602 -11.78 19.13 43.32
CA PRO A 602 -12.26 20.38 43.86
C PRO A 602 -12.98 20.14 45.21
N GLY A 603 -12.82 21.09 46.14
CA GLY A 603 -13.42 21.03 47.45
C GLY A 603 -13.55 22.41 48.08
N PRO A 604 -14.15 22.52 49.29
CA PRO A 604 -14.24 23.77 50.07
C PRO A 604 -12.87 24.39 50.35
N ALA A 605 -12.83 25.69 50.55
CA ALA A 605 -11.59 26.41 50.87
C ALA A 605 -10.93 25.87 52.13
N GLY A 606 -9.64 25.52 52.02
CA GLY A 606 -8.85 24.97 53.12
C GLY A 606 -8.82 23.45 53.19
N GLU A 607 -9.54 22.73 52.30
CA GLU A 607 -9.50 21.29 52.18
C GLU A 607 -8.60 20.86 51.02
N ARG A 608 -7.95 19.72 51.17
CA ARG A 608 -7.24 19.02 50.09
C ARG A 608 -7.90 17.68 49.87
N ASN A 609 -8.54 17.54 48.71
CA ASN A 609 -9.26 16.35 48.33
C ASN A 609 -8.47 15.62 47.22
N GLU A 610 -8.17 14.35 47.42
CA GLU A 610 -7.42 13.53 46.48
C GLU A 610 -8.10 12.19 46.26
N LEU A 611 -8.18 11.77 45.01
CA LEU A 611 -8.51 10.41 44.65
C LEU A 611 -7.21 9.63 44.38
N ARG A 612 -7.03 8.53 45.08
CA ARG A 612 -5.87 7.62 44.91
C ARG A 612 -6.34 6.22 44.60
N LEU A 613 -5.63 5.56 43.63
CA LEU A 613 -5.82 4.15 43.34
C LEU A 613 -4.81 3.32 44.16
N HIS A 614 -5.28 2.17 44.65
CA HIS A 614 -4.48 1.22 45.43
C HIS A 614 -4.59 -0.17 44.85
N GLY A 615 -3.52 -0.97 44.98
CA GLY A 615 -3.54 -2.40 44.64
C GLY A 615 -4.58 -3.16 45.48
N ARG A 616 -5.18 -4.19 44.89
CA ARG A 616 -6.28 -4.98 45.48
C ARG A 616 -5.83 -6.28 46.15
N GLY A 617 -4.56 -6.65 46.05
CA GLY A 617 -4.03 -7.89 46.59
C GLY A 617 -3.71 -8.91 45.50
N VAL A 618 -3.96 -10.17 45.79
CA VAL A 618 -3.60 -11.29 44.87
C VAL A 618 -4.63 -11.44 43.79
N PHE A 619 -4.15 -11.59 42.53
CA PHE A 619 -4.95 -11.86 41.34
C PHE A 619 -4.64 -13.22 40.79
N ALA A 620 -5.68 -13.98 40.41
CA ALA A 620 -5.57 -15.19 39.61
C ALA A 620 -5.61 -14.82 38.11
N CYS A 621 -4.51 -15.07 37.39
CA CYS A 621 -4.40 -14.81 35.96
C CYS A 621 -4.67 -16.09 35.18
N ILE A 622 -5.86 -16.19 34.59
CA ILE A 622 -6.30 -17.37 33.82
C ILE A 622 -6.42 -16.98 32.35
N SER A 623 -5.56 -17.54 31.52
CA SER A 623 -5.54 -17.24 30.08
C SER A 623 -6.05 -18.43 29.25
N PRO A 624 -6.64 -18.18 28.06
CA PRO A 624 -7.06 -19.23 27.16
C PRO A 624 -5.84 -19.87 26.48
N TRP A 625 -5.98 -21.16 26.15
CA TRP A 625 -4.90 -21.95 25.53
C TRP A 625 -4.48 -21.45 24.13
N ASN A 626 -5.39 -20.82 23.42
CA ASN A 626 -5.18 -20.36 22.04
C ASN A 626 -4.43 -19.01 21.92
N PHE A 627 -4.24 -18.31 23.05
CA PHE A 627 -3.37 -17.12 23.18
C PHE A 627 -2.42 -17.32 24.37
N PRO A 628 -1.45 -18.25 24.24
CA PRO A 628 -0.70 -18.77 25.38
C PRO A 628 0.27 -17.77 26.02
N LEU A 629 0.71 -16.75 25.25
CA LEU A 629 1.68 -15.76 25.73
C LEU A 629 1.05 -14.39 25.96
N ALA A 630 0.34 -13.85 24.98
CA ALA A 630 -0.11 -12.44 25.01
C ALA A 630 -1.12 -12.18 26.15
N ILE A 631 -2.20 -12.94 26.21
CA ILE A 631 -3.26 -12.72 27.21
C ILE A 631 -2.74 -13.01 28.62
N PHE A 632 -1.94 -14.06 28.81
CA PHE A 632 -1.29 -14.33 30.09
C PHE A 632 -0.41 -13.16 30.53
N THR A 633 0.49 -12.70 29.66
CA THR A 633 1.36 -11.56 29.95
C THR A 633 0.56 -10.29 30.26
N GLY A 634 -0.52 -10.04 29.51
CA GLY A 634 -1.38 -8.86 29.73
C GLY A 634 -2.03 -8.87 31.10
N GLN A 635 -2.57 -10.02 31.55
CA GLN A 635 -3.17 -10.16 32.89
C GLN A 635 -2.12 -9.98 33.99
N VAL A 636 -0.97 -10.63 33.86
CA VAL A 636 0.13 -10.53 34.83
C VAL A 636 0.68 -9.11 34.89
N ALA A 637 0.93 -8.48 33.74
CA ALA A 637 1.43 -7.11 33.66
C ALA A 637 0.44 -6.10 34.27
N ALA A 638 -0.87 -6.27 34.03
CA ALA A 638 -1.90 -5.44 34.63
C ALA A 638 -1.92 -5.57 36.18
N ALA A 639 -1.86 -6.82 36.69
CA ALA A 639 -1.84 -7.06 38.13
C ALA A 639 -0.57 -6.49 38.80
N LEU A 640 0.60 -6.61 38.17
CA LEU A 640 1.86 -6.09 38.70
C LEU A 640 2.00 -4.58 38.55
N ALA A 641 1.28 -3.95 37.62
CA ALA A 641 1.25 -2.50 37.45
C ALA A 641 0.54 -1.79 38.62
N ALA A 642 -0.50 -2.45 39.18
CA ALA A 642 -1.30 -1.91 40.30
C ALA A 642 -0.63 -2.11 41.65
#